data_7469bba12f78b402ceb0e16deb03f7ab
#
_entry.id   7469bba12f78b402ceb0e16deb03f7ab
#
_cell.length_a   1.000
_cell.length_b   1.000
_cell.length_c   1.000
_cell.angle_alpha   90.00
_cell.angle_beta   90.00
_cell.angle_gamma   90.00
#
_symmetry.space_group_name_H-M   'P 1'
#
loop_
_entity.id
_entity.type
_entity.pdbx_description
1 polymer ?
#
loop_
_entity_poly.entity_id
_entity_poly.type
_entity_poly.pdbx_seq_one_letter_code
_entity_poly.pdbx_strand_id
1 'polypeptide(L)'
;MSLNLVSPGTKVREVDLTIGRVDAINDQVGAIAGPFEKGPVDVPTLIETEQDLLATFGEPKEDDAQYEYWMSASSYLSYGGVLRVVRSDSSTLNNANDKSATIKIKNYEDYVNTYSTATSFNYAAKYPGRCLNDLKVCVIDAFADQRLSVGSGVTAGMVGLGVTQAIDGRLEVGSGTTSSAAGYLRGVITAVDTTNHTIDVKITDKVSTSNVSTGATYKQGSTSAFIAPVVTTEASYFISTVTGVINESFDASISGIATANIQLGDVVSKSAGASVVSTGTTVIGIGVSTISVDKAISGISTAGAMTTFKFARAGASSVTYPVKVVTTASATNKTFNTVTPTDWYDQQTLGLTNSTVYWKSIAERPGTSEFASERSGKNDEVHVVVVDDTGSVTGVAGNVVEKHLSLSKAKDGKVSPSEAVYYKDYLSRVSSNIYAGAFDAGTATGLTATAGSTNWTLGGTGNVGSNAQGVTFAGIGVSTYTLAGGENYSATGGYGASLGDIISAYDTFANQAEYSINFLIQGPSSGTSNAEAQAKARKLIDLASTRKDCIACISPWRTGVVNVSSSDTQTENIIDFFDPLPSSSYAVFDSGYKYMFDRFNNEFRYIPLNGDMAGLMARTSINQFSWFSPAGASRGAINGAVKLAFNPSQSQRDLLYPKRINPVVFQPGSGIILFGDKTGLGVASAFDRINVRRLFLTVESTIERAARAQLFEFNDVITRSNFLNIVEPFLRDVKAKRGITDFVVVCDESNNTPDIIDSNQFRADIFIKPVRSINFIGLTFVATRTGVSFEEVVGNV
;
A
#
# COMPACT_ATOMS: atom_id res chain seq x y z
N MET A 1 -13.27 21.65 -6.91
CA MET A 1 -12.38 21.79 -5.75
C MET A 1 -12.62 23.14 -5.12
N SER A 2 -13.15 23.14 -3.89
CA SER A 2 -13.37 24.37 -3.13
C SER A 2 -12.03 24.94 -2.66
N LEU A 3 -11.89 26.25 -2.76
CA LEU A 3 -10.77 27.01 -2.22
C LEU A 3 -10.86 27.01 -0.70
N ASN A 4 -10.16 26.13 -0.03
CA ASN A 4 -9.99 26.21 1.43
C ASN A 4 -8.58 26.76 1.73
N LEU A 5 -8.49 28.10 1.77
CA LEU A 5 -7.40 28.81 2.40
C LEU A 5 -7.82 29.08 3.86
N VAL A 6 -7.15 28.44 4.81
CA VAL A 6 -7.43 28.62 6.25
C VAL A 6 -6.58 29.75 6.84
N SER A 7 -5.58 30.24 6.14
CA SER A 7 -4.74 31.39 6.51
C SER A 7 -4.64 32.41 5.37
N PRO A 8 -4.30 33.70 5.64
CA PRO A 8 -4.10 34.68 4.59
C PRO A 8 -3.00 34.25 3.62
N GLY A 9 -3.34 34.08 2.37
CA GLY A 9 -2.39 33.67 1.31
C GLY A 9 -3.00 33.87 -0.06
N THR A 10 -2.16 34.05 -1.07
CA THR A 10 -2.57 34.21 -2.46
C THR A 10 -2.43 32.88 -3.19
N LYS A 11 -3.49 32.35 -3.76
CA LYS A 11 -3.46 31.17 -4.64
C LYS A 11 -3.68 31.66 -6.08
N VAL A 12 -2.65 31.50 -6.88
CA VAL A 12 -2.75 31.74 -8.34
C VAL A 12 -3.37 30.50 -8.97
N ARG A 13 -4.43 30.66 -9.72
CA ARG A 13 -5.04 29.63 -10.55
C ARG A 13 -4.93 30.09 -12.00
N GLU A 14 -4.16 29.37 -12.78
CA GLU A 14 -4.21 29.48 -14.23
C GLU A 14 -5.36 28.63 -14.73
N VAL A 15 -6.24 29.24 -15.50
CA VAL A 15 -7.31 28.57 -16.26
C VAL A 15 -7.00 28.85 -17.71
N ASP A 16 -6.55 27.83 -18.43
CA ASP A 16 -6.42 27.92 -19.87
C ASP A 16 -7.84 27.89 -20.50
N LEU A 17 -8.27 29.01 -21.06
CA LEU A 17 -9.53 29.16 -21.75
C LEU A 17 -9.39 29.02 -23.28
N THR A 18 -8.27 28.51 -23.77
CA THR A 18 -8.12 28.14 -25.18
C THR A 18 -8.93 26.89 -25.51
N ILE A 19 -10.24 27.03 -25.48
CA ILE A 19 -11.20 26.05 -25.96
C ILE A 19 -10.97 25.90 -27.46
N GLY A 20 -10.38 24.79 -27.89
CA GLY A 20 -10.20 24.48 -29.31
C GLY A 20 -8.88 23.80 -29.68
N ARG A 21 -7.95 23.62 -28.75
CA ARG A 21 -6.79 22.80 -29.01
C ARG A 21 -7.08 21.36 -28.54
N VAL A 22 -7.15 20.46 -29.52
CA VAL A 22 -7.16 19.03 -29.19
C VAL A 22 -5.82 18.74 -28.54
N ASP A 23 -5.82 18.45 -27.24
CA ASP A 23 -4.61 18.04 -26.53
C ASP A 23 -3.95 16.87 -27.25
N ALA A 24 -2.63 16.92 -27.37
CA ALA A 24 -1.88 15.81 -27.93
C ALA A 24 -2.24 14.53 -27.17
N ILE A 25 -2.71 13.52 -27.90
CA ILE A 25 -3.00 12.22 -27.31
C ILE A 25 -1.69 11.65 -26.81
N ASN A 26 -1.69 11.20 -25.57
CA ASN A 26 -0.60 10.39 -25.05
C ASN A 26 -0.71 8.98 -25.69
N ASP A 27 -0.04 8.78 -26.82
CA ASP A 27 -0.04 7.54 -27.59
C ASP A 27 1.20 6.64 -27.26
N GLN A 28 1.63 6.70 -26.01
CA GLN A 28 2.85 6.06 -25.49
C GLN A 28 2.57 5.11 -24.33
N VAL A 29 1.33 4.72 -24.08
CA VAL A 29 0.98 3.84 -22.97
C VAL A 29 1.05 2.38 -23.42
N GLY A 30 2.03 1.64 -22.89
CA GLY A 30 2.11 0.19 -23.01
C GLY A 30 1.31 -0.52 -21.93
N ALA A 31 1.00 -1.79 -22.14
CA ALA A 31 0.37 -2.66 -21.17
C ALA A 31 1.02 -4.05 -21.19
N ILE A 32 1.33 -4.58 -20.01
CA ILE A 32 1.87 -5.92 -19.81
C ILE A 32 1.24 -6.57 -18.59
N ALA A 33 0.98 -7.88 -18.67
CA ALA A 33 0.54 -8.67 -17.53
C ALA A 33 1.41 -9.91 -17.34
N GLY A 34 1.67 -10.27 -16.07
CA GLY A 34 2.49 -11.44 -15.75
C GLY A 34 2.74 -11.65 -14.27
N PRO A 35 3.52 -12.70 -13.93
CA PRO A 35 3.87 -13.02 -12.55
C PRO A 35 5.02 -12.14 -12.06
N PHE A 36 4.71 -11.06 -11.40
CA PHE A 36 5.70 -10.21 -10.75
C PHE A 36 5.91 -10.62 -9.28
N GLU A 37 7.06 -10.25 -8.71
CA GLU A 37 7.46 -10.64 -7.36
C GLU A 37 6.50 -10.10 -6.28
N LYS A 38 6.15 -8.84 -6.37
CA LYS A 38 5.25 -8.14 -5.45
C LYS A 38 4.31 -7.22 -6.21
N GLY A 39 3.53 -6.43 -5.52
CA GLY A 39 2.58 -5.47 -6.10
C GLY A 39 1.14 -5.94 -6.08
N PRO A 40 0.19 -5.03 -6.38
CA PRO A 40 -1.23 -5.34 -6.40
C PRO A 40 -1.56 -6.36 -7.49
N VAL A 41 -2.45 -7.31 -7.15
CA VAL A 41 -2.92 -8.36 -8.06
C VAL A 41 -4.18 -7.90 -8.75
N ASP A 42 -4.30 -8.18 -10.06
CA ASP A 42 -5.45 -7.86 -10.91
C ASP A 42 -5.77 -6.35 -11.01
N VAL A 43 -4.80 -5.48 -10.74
CA VAL A 43 -4.97 -4.02 -10.83
C VAL A 43 -3.96 -3.41 -11.80
N PRO A 44 -4.40 -2.76 -12.90
CA PRO A 44 -3.52 -2.06 -13.82
C PRO A 44 -2.86 -0.85 -13.17
N THR A 45 -1.61 -1.00 -12.80
CA THR A 45 -0.80 0.03 -12.12
C THR A 45 0.04 0.80 -13.14
N LEU A 46 0.00 2.13 -13.07
CA LEU A 46 0.79 3.00 -13.94
C LEU A 46 2.24 3.07 -13.46
N ILE A 47 3.18 2.83 -14.35
CA ILE A 47 4.62 2.84 -14.12
C ILE A 47 5.27 3.76 -15.16
N GLU A 48 5.99 4.76 -14.70
CA GLU A 48 6.63 5.76 -15.56
C GLU A 48 8.14 5.51 -15.72
N THR A 49 8.77 4.92 -14.70
CA THR A 49 10.21 4.67 -14.69
C THR A 49 10.54 3.22 -14.32
N GLU A 50 11.76 2.79 -14.64
CA GLU A 50 12.28 1.49 -14.20
C GLU A 50 12.39 1.42 -12.66
N GLN A 51 12.63 2.54 -11.99
CA GLN A 51 12.66 2.59 -10.52
C GLN A 51 11.28 2.38 -9.92
N ASP A 52 10.23 2.92 -10.53
CA ASP A 52 8.85 2.67 -10.12
C ASP A 52 8.46 1.21 -10.32
N LEU A 53 8.93 0.59 -11.43
CA LEU A 53 8.75 -0.84 -11.67
C LEU A 53 9.39 -1.68 -10.56
N LEU A 54 10.63 -1.36 -10.20
CA LEU A 54 11.37 -2.02 -9.13
C LEU A 54 10.68 -1.84 -7.77
N ALA A 55 10.31 -0.61 -7.44
CA ALA A 55 9.67 -0.30 -6.16
C ALA A 55 8.32 -1.01 -6.00
N THR A 56 7.50 -1.04 -7.06
CA THR A 56 6.13 -1.57 -7.03
C THR A 56 6.08 -3.08 -7.23
N PHE A 57 6.83 -3.61 -8.21
CA PHE A 57 6.71 -5.00 -8.65
C PHE A 57 7.94 -5.89 -8.32
N GLY A 58 8.93 -5.33 -7.62
CA GLY A 58 10.11 -6.06 -7.18
C GLY A 58 11.17 -6.22 -8.26
N GLU A 59 12.08 -7.16 -8.04
CA GLU A 59 13.23 -7.44 -8.91
C GLU A 59 12.93 -8.55 -9.92
N PRO A 60 13.70 -8.63 -11.04
CA PRO A 60 13.64 -9.77 -11.94
C PRO A 60 14.18 -11.02 -11.24
N LYS A 61 13.42 -12.12 -11.30
CA LYS A 61 13.79 -13.41 -10.69
C LYS A 61 14.10 -14.47 -11.74
N GLU A 62 14.99 -15.40 -11.36
CA GLU A 62 15.41 -16.49 -12.26
C GLU A 62 14.35 -17.58 -12.37
N ASP A 63 13.70 -17.88 -11.25
CA ASP A 63 12.72 -18.95 -11.17
C ASP A 63 11.62 -18.78 -12.21
N ASP A 64 11.36 -19.85 -12.97
CA ASP A 64 10.38 -19.91 -14.05
C ASP A 64 10.53 -18.81 -15.12
N ALA A 65 11.74 -18.27 -15.29
CA ALA A 65 12.08 -17.21 -16.22
C ALA A 65 11.21 -15.93 -16.05
N GLN A 66 10.83 -15.62 -14.81
CA GLN A 66 10.04 -14.43 -14.49
C GLN A 66 10.73 -13.14 -14.97
N TYR A 67 12.07 -13.11 -14.98
CA TYR A 67 12.86 -12.00 -15.50
C TYR A 67 12.47 -11.57 -16.92
N GLU A 68 11.95 -12.46 -17.75
CA GLU A 68 11.53 -12.10 -19.10
C GLU A 68 10.35 -11.12 -19.11
N TYR A 69 9.38 -11.27 -18.19
CA TYR A 69 8.28 -10.30 -18.02
C TYR A 69 8.82 -8.96 -17.57
N TRP A 70 9.63 -8.98 -16.53
CA TRP A 70 10.18 -7.79 -15.93
C TRP A 70 11.09 -7.01 -16.90
N MET A 71 12.01 -7.71 -17.58
CA MET A 71 12.94 -7.08 -18.51
C MET A 71 12.27 -6.65 -19.82
N SER A 72 11.17 -7.28 -20.25
CA SER A 72 10.36 -6.77 -21.36
C SER A 72 9.69 -5.44 -20.98
N ALA A 73 9.19 -5.33 -19.75
CA ALA A 73 8.65 -4.08 -19.22
C ALA A 73 9.73 -3.00 -19.12
N SER A 74 10.89 -3.31 -18.53
CA SER A 74 12.04 -2.40 -18.43
C SER A 74 12.55 -1.98 -19.81
N SER A 75 12.62 -2.91 -20.77
CA SER A 75 13.01 -2.59 -22.16
C SER A 75 12.08 -1.53 -22.76
N TYR A 76 10.77 -1.70 -22.61
CA TYR A 76 9.80 -0.71 -23.08
C TYR A 76 10.00 0.67 -22.44
N LEU A 77 10.15 0.72 -21.12
CA LEU A 77 10.37 1.97 -20.36
C LEU A 77 11.66 2.69 -20.80
N SER A 78 12.69 1.94 -21.22
CA SER A 78 13.97 2.52 -21.69
C SER A 78 13.83 3.40 -22.94
N TYR A 79 12.71 3.34 -23.64
CA TYR A 79 12.39 4.17 -24.80
C TYR A 79 11.58 5.44 -24.46
N GLY A 80 11.27 5.67 -23.16
CA GLY A 80 10.51 6.83 -22.67
C GLY A 80 8.99 6.65 -22.74
N GLY A 81 8.51 5.42 -22.93
CA GLY A 81 7.07 5.11 -22.82
C GLY A 81 6.63 4.99 -21.37
N VAL A 82 5.32 5.05 -21.16
CA VAL A 82 4.64 4.81 -19.88
C VAL A 82 3.97 3.45 -19.93
N LEU A 83 4.01 2.69 -18.83
CA LEU A 83 3.56 1.31 -18.82
C LEU A 83 2.44 1.09 -17.79
N ARG A 84 1.39 0.36 -18.16
CA ARG A 84 0.45 -0.24 -17.23
C ARG A 84 0.82 -1.69 -17.00
N VAL A 85 1.10 -2.02 -15.75
CA VAL A 85 1.50 -3.38 -15.36
C VAL A 85 0.41 -4.01 -14.53
N VAL A 86 0.05 -5.24 -14.85
CA VAL A 86 -0.87 -6.07 -14.06
C VAL A 86 -0.14 -7.29 -13.56
N ARG A 87 -0.14 -7.48 -12.25
CA ARG A 87 0.31 -8.72 -11.64
C ARG A 87 -0.79 -9.77 -11.76
N SER A 88 -0.49 -10.91 -12.36
CA SER A 88 -1.44 -12.01 -12.48
C SER A 88 -1.78 -12.62 -11.11
N ASP A 89 -3.00 -13.09 -10.94
CA ASP A 89 -3.40 -13.89 -9.78
C ASP A 89 -2.88 -15.34 -9.92
N SER A 90 -2.97 -16.09 -8.85
CA SER A 90 -2.83 -17.55 -8.81
C SER A 90 -3.52 -18.10 -7.56
N SER A 91 -4.01 -19.33 -7.64
CA SER A 91 -4.65 -20.01 -6.49
C SER A 91 -3.69 -20.24 -5.32
N THR A 92 -2.38 -20.29 -5.57
CA THR A 92 -1.34 -20.52 -4.56
C THR A 92 -0.87 -19.26 -3.86
N LEU A 93 -1.12 -18.07 -4.41
CA LEU A 93 -0.71 -16.82 -3.80
C LEU A 93 -1.30 -16.65 -2.40
N ASN A 94 -0.44 -16.37 -1.42
CA ASN A 94 -0.81 -16.14 -0.02
C ASN A 94 -0.02 -14.98 0.57
N ASN A 95 -0.66 -14.15 1.41
CA ASN A 95 0.04 -13.08 2.13
C ASN A 95 0.73 -13.61 3.37
N ALA A 96 1.98 -13.21 3.59
CA ALA A 96 2.64 -13.42 4.88
C ALA A 96 1.87 -12.73 5.99
N ASN A 97 1.66 -13.40 7.14
CA ASN A 97 0.94 -12.82 8.26
C ASN A 97 1.45 -13.41 9.60
N ASP A 98 1.11 -12.75 10.70
CA ASP A 98 1.59 -13.09 12.03
C ASP A 98 0.96 -14.39 12.62
N LYS A 99 -0.14 -14.87 12.05
CA LYS A 99 -0.82 -16.09 12.50
C LYS A 99 -0.66 -17.25 11.53
N SER A 100 0.13 -17.10 10.48
CA SER A 100 0.31 -18.08 9.40
C SER A 100 -1.01 -18.58 8.81
N ALA A 101 -2.02 -17.72 8.78
CA ALA A 101 -3.32 -18.03 8.20
C ALA A 101 -3.23 -18.02 6.66
N THR A 102 -4.03 -18.86 6.01
CA THR A 102 -4.17 -18.80 4.56
C THR A 102 -5.08 -17.63 4.19
N ILE A 103 -4.49 -16.52 3.75
CA ILE A 103 -5.19 -15.30 3.35
C ILE A 103 -4.60 -14.77 2.04
N LYS A 104 -5.44 -14.25 1.17
CA LYS A 104 -5.01 -13.63 -0.09
C LYS A 104 -5.66 -12.25 -0.24
N ILE A 105 -4.92 -11.23 0.14
CA ILE A 105 -5.30 -9.82 -0.02
C ILE A 105 -4.70 -9.35 -1.35
N LYS A 106 -5.51 -9.26 -2.39
CA LYS A 106 -5.05 -8.94 -3.74
C LYS A 106 -4.59 -7.49 -3.88
N ASN A 107 -5.36 -6.55 -3.31
CA ASN A 107 -5.17 -5.12 -3.45
C ASN A 107 -5.89 -4.37 -2.33
N TYR A 108 -5.82 -3.03 -2.36
CA TYR A 108 -6.44 -2.17 -1.36
C TYR A 108 -7.97 -2.32 -1.27
N GLU A 109 -8.66 -2.48 -2.39
CA GLU A 109 -10.11 -2.62 -2.43
C GLU A 109 -10.55 -3.96 -1.79
N ASP A 110 -9.86 -5.05 -2.11
CA ASP A 110 -10.09 -6.35 -1.49
C ASP A 110 -9.82 -6.30 0.03
N TYR A 111 -8.77 -5.59 0.46
CA TYR A 111 -8.51 -5.36 1.89
C TYR A 111 -9.68 -4.65 2.56
N VAL A 112 -10.16 -3.54 2.01
CA VAL A 112 -11.25 -2.74 2.59
C VAL A 112 -12.55 -3.55 2.68
N ASN A 113 -12.89 -4.28 1.60
CA ASN A 113 -14.16 -4.99 1.49
C ASN A 113 -14.19 -6.31 2.29
N THR A 114 -13.07 -7.03 2.35
CA THR A 114 -13.03 -8.41 2.86
C THR A 114 -12.24 -8.53 4.18
N TYR A 115 -11.05 -7.90 4.26
CA TYR A 115 -10.08 -8.18 5.31
C TYR A 115 -9.95 -7.10 6.38
N SER A 116 -10.53 -5.93 6.17
CA SER A 116 -10.40 -4.82 7.11
C SER A 116 -10.96 -5.13 8.50
N THR A 117 -11.86 -6.08 8.65
CA THR A 117 -12.41 -6.53 9.93
C THR A 117 -12.00 -7.96 10.30
N ALA A 118 -11.07 -8.56 9.55
CA ALA A 118 -10.65 -9.93 9.77
C ALA A 118 -9.86 -10.08 11.07
N THR A 119 -10.16 -11.13 11.83
CA THR A 119 -9.46 -11.52 13.08
C THR A 119 -8.43 -12.61 12.85
N SER A 120 -8.33 -13.11 11.61
CA SER A 120 -7.38 -14.16 11.21
C SER A 120 -5.91 -13.72 11.28
N PHE A 121 -5.64 -12.43 11.34
CA PHE A 121 -4.30 -11.85 11.51
C PHE A 121 -4.38 -10.54 12.30
N ASN A 122 -3.27 -10.13 12.92
CA ASN A 122 -3.09 -8.79 13.46
C ASN A 122 -2.40 -7.89 12.44
N TYR A 123 -1.36 -8.43 11.80
CA TYR A 123 -0.66 -7.78 10.68
C TYR A 123 -0.45 -8.79 9.55
N ALA A 124 -0.61 -8.33 8.33
CA ALA A 124 -0.33 -9.09 7.13
C ALA A 124 0.50 -8.27 6.16
N ALA A 125 1.31 -8.94 5.35
CA ALA A 125 2.01 -8.32 4.23
C ALA A 125 1.01 -7.66 3.27
N LYS A 126 1.38 -6.51 2.70
CA LYS A 126 0.50 -5.74 1.80
C LYS A 126 0.17 -6.49 0.52
N TYR A 127 1.11 -7.30 0.05
CA TYR A 127 0.97 -8.06 -1.19
C TYR A 127 1.20 -9.55 -0.94
N PRO A 128 0.49 -10.43 -1.65
CA PRO A 128 0.74 -11.86 -1.55
C PRO A 128 2.10 -12.23 -2.15
N GLY A 129 2.75 -13.23 -1.59
CA GLY A 129 4.07 -13.70 -2.02
C GLY A 129 5.03 -13.89 -0.85
N ARG A 130 6.21 -14.45 -1.15
CA ARG A 130 7.28 -14.70 -0.18
C ARG A 130 8.16 -13.49 0.11
N CYS A 131 8.11 -12.46 -0.73
CA CYS A 131 9.01 -11.31 -0.66
C CYS A 131 8.97 -10.52 0.65
N LEU A 132 7.89 -10.65 1.42
CA LEU A 132 7.72 -9.98 2.72
C LEU A 132 7.64 -10.97 3.89
N ASN A 133 8.03 -12.25 3.68
CA ASN A 133 8.27 -13.17 4.79
C ASN A 133 9.42 -12.63 5.66
N ASP A 134 9.38 -12.96 6.95
CA ASP A 134 10.38 -12.57 7.95
C ASP A 134 10.42 -11.07 8.30
N LEU A 135 9.57 -10.23 7.69
CA LEU A 135 9.36 -8.90 8.23
C LEU A 135 8.77 -8.99 9.64
N LYS A 136 9.29 -8.17 10.51
CA LYS A 136 8.82 -8.04 11.90
C LYS A 136 8.12 -6.71 12.09
N VAL A 137 6.88 -6.75 12.56
CA VAL A 137 6.11 -5.57 12.95
C VAL A 137 6.24 -5.39 14.46
N CYS A 138 6.91 -4.33 14.86
CA CYS A 138 7.15 -3.99 16.26
C CYS A 138 6.18 -2.87 16.66
N VAL A 139 5.49 -3.07 17.78
CA VAL A 139 4.46 -2.15 18.28
C VAL A 139 4.76 -1.80 19.72
N ILE A 140 4.57 -0.52 20.09
CA ILE A 140 4.64 -0.06 21.48
C ILE A 140 3.62 1.04 21.73
N ASP A 141 3.07 1.05 22.93
CA ASP A 141 2.22 2.13 23.42
C ASP A 141 2.55 2.52 24.88
N ALA A 142 1.74 3.37 25.47
CA ALA A 142 1.92 3.84 26.87
C ALA A 142 1.47 2.79 27.90
N PHE A 143 1.93 1.56 27.81
CA PHE A 143 1.52 0.43 28.66
C PHE A 143 1.93 0.58 30.13
N ALA A 144 3.14 1.03 30.40
CA ALA A 144 3.63 1.29 31.74
C ALA A 144 4.49 2.57 31.80
N ASP A 145 4.67 3.08 32.97
CA ASP A 145 5.49 4.28 33.22
C ASP A 145 6.81 3.91 33.87
N GLN A 146 6.80 2.99 34.80
CA GLN A 146 8.00 2.58 35.53
C GLN A 146 8.14 1.06 35.66
N ARG A 147 9.37 0.60 35.73
CA ARG A 147 9.75 -0.75 36.16
C ARG A 147 10.30 -0.69 37.57
N LEU A 148 9.74 -1.46 38.48
CA LEU A 148 10.13 -1.49 39.89
C LEU A 148 10.74 -2.86 40.22
N SER A 149 11.90 -2.86 40.86
CA SER A 149 12.50 -4.07 41.43
C SER A 149 11.92 -4.28 42.82
N VAL A 150 11.21 -5.38 43.04
CA VAL A 150 10.42 -5.61 44.28
C VAL A 150 10.89 -6.79 45.12
N GLY A 151 11.99 -7.40 44.74
CA GLY A 151 12.54 -8.56 45.47
C GLY A 151 11.74 -9.86 45.24
N SER A 152 12.10 -10.89 45.96
CA SER A 152 11.49 -12.24 45.87
C SER A 152 9.99 -12.22 46.22
N GLY A 153 9.26 -13.23 45.75
CA GLY A 153 7.83 -13.40 46.04
C GLY A 153 6.91 -12.70 45.04
N VAL A 154 7.40 -12.33 43.85
CA VAL A 154 6.61 -11.82 42.74
C VAL A 154 5.97 -12.99 41.99
N THR A 155 4.69 -12.94 41.74
CA THR A 155 3.94 -13.98 41.02
C THR A 155 3.16 -13.38 39.84
N ALA A 156 2.92 -14.22 38.82
CA ALA A 156 2.13 -13.74 37.65
C ALA A 156 0.71 -13.27 37.99
N GLY A 157 0.14 -13.77 39.09
CA GLY A 157 -1.18 -13.35 39.58
C GLY A 157 -1.24 -11.91 40.11
N MET A 158 -0.10 -11.24 40.22
CA MET A 158 -0.04 -9.83 40.65
C MET A 158 -0.37 -8.84 39.53
N VAL A 159 -0.43 -9.28 38.28
CA VAL A 159 -0.87 -8.44 37.16
C VAL A 159 -2.30 -7.93 37.43
N GLY A 160 -2.49 -6.63 37.32
CA GLY A 160 -3.76 -5.94 37.62
C GLY A 160 -3.92 -5.51 39.08
N LEU A 161 -3.00 -5.93 39.99
CA LEU A 161 -3.02 -5.43 41.35
C LEU A 161 -2.58 -3.98 41.44
N GLY A 162 -3.06 -3.29 42.47
CA GLY A 162 -2.69 -1.92 42.73
C GLY A 162 -1.36 -1.78 43.49
N VAL A 163 -0.61 -0.78 43.12
CA VAL A 163 0.60 -0.35 43.81
C VAL A 163 0.35 1.00 44.43
N THR A 164 0.65 1.15 45.70
CA THR A 164 0.54 2.41 46.42
C THR A 164 1.83 2.73 47.14
N GLN A 165 2.19 4.02 47.12
CA GLN A 165 3.33 4.54 47.86
C GLN A 165 2.93 5.84 48.53
N ALA A 166 3.10 5.93 49.88
CA ALA A 166 2.90 7.17 50.61
C ALA A 166 4.05 8.13 50.35
N ILE A 167 3.73 9.38 50.09
CA ILE A 167 4.69 10.42 49.78
C ILE A 167 4.51 11.56 50.79
N ASP A 168 5.13 11.45 51.94
CA ASP A 168 5.06 12.47 52.96
C ASP A 168 5.97 13.68 52.63
N GLY A 169 5.40 14.89 52.82
CA GLY A 169 6.17 16.16 52.70
C GLY A 169 6.59 16.52 51.27
N ARG A 170 6.17 15.77 50.21
CA ARG A 170 6.52 16.05 48.83
C ARG A 170 5.43 16.66 47.99
N LEU A 171 4.31 16.98 48.61
CA LEU A 171 3.20 17.68 48.00
C LEU A 171 3.30 19.17 48.33
N GLU A 172 3.53 20.01 47.37
CA GLU A 172 3.44 21.46 47.54
C GLU A 172 1.96 21.86 47.47
N VAL A 173 1.55 22.57 48.47
CA VAL A 173 0.20 23.12 48.59
C VAL A 173 0.30 24.64 48.48
N GLY A 174 -0.15 25.20 47.39
CA GLY A 174 -0.28 26.61 47.06
C GLY A 174 0.70 27.58 47.72
N SER A 175 1.31 28.48 46.98
CA SER A 175 2.23 29.54 47.45
C SER A 175 3.49 29.11 48.23
N GLY A 176 4.05 27.93 47.96
CA GLY A 176 5.43 27.60 48.40
C GLY A 176 5.58 27.20 49.87
N THR A 177 4.52 26.85 50.56
CA THR A 177 4.62 26.23 51.89
C THR A 177 4.60 24.71 51.77
N THR A 178 5.69 24.06 52.11
CA THR A 178 5.75 22.61 52.31
C THR A 178 4.80 22.25 53.44
N SER A 179 3.72 21.60 53.15
CA SER A 179 2.81 21.02 54.13
C SER A 179 3.25 19.58 54.44
N SER A 180 3.06 19.16 55.68
CA SER A 180 3.15 17.77 56.09
C SER A 180 1.96 16.92 55.62
N ALA A 181 1.26 17.37 54.60
CA ALA A 181 0.13 16.65 54.01
C ALA A 181 0.61 15.35 53.35
N ALA A 182 0.14 14.24 53.87
CA ALA A 182 0.39 12.94 53.31
C ALA A 182 -0.33 12.79 51.95
N GLY A 183 0.39 12.31 50.95
CA GLY A 183 -0.16 11.95 49.66
C GLY A 183 0.15 10.50 49.32
N TYR A 184 -0.55 10.00 48.30
CA TYR A 184 -0.29 8.67 47.72
C TYR A 184 -0.11 8.78 46.25
N LEU A 185 0.92 8.10 45.78
CA LEU A 185 1.06 7.76 44.37
C LEU A 185 0.48 6.36 44.18
N ARG A 186 -0.33 6.19 43.16
CA ARG A 186 -1.00 4.94 42.84
C ARG A 186 -0.73 4.51 41.44
N GLY A 187 -0.65 3.24 41.24
CA GLY A 187 -0.49 2.63 39.93
C GLY A 187 -1.07 1.22 39.87
N VAL A 188 -1.12 0.69 38.69
CA VAL A 188 -1.55 -0.68 38.39
C VAL A 188 -0.37 -1.46 37.83
N ILE A 189 -0.20 -2.70 38.32
CA ILE A 189 0.79 -3.63 37.75
C ILE A 189 0.28 -4.09 36.39
N THR A 190 1.01 -3.76 35.36
CA THR A 190 0.68 -4.12 33.97
C THR A 190 1.40 -5.38 33.51
N ALA A 191 2.60 -5.64 34.02
CA ALA A 191 3.35 -6.85 33.78
C ALA A 191 4.20 -7.25 34.98
N VAL A 192 4.57 -8.52 35.03
CA VAL A 192 5.37 -9.10 36.10
C VAL A 192 6.45 -9.99 35.49
N ASP A 193 7.71 -9.75 35.87
CA ASP A 193 8.81 -10.64 35.57
C ASP A 193 9.20 -11.39 36.85
N THR A 194 8.85 -12.66 36.93
CA THR A 194 9.11 -13.52 38.07
C THR A 194 10.58 -13.95 38.17
N THR A 195 11.32 -13.88 37.09
CA THR A 195 12.74 -14.25 37.03
C THR A 195 13.62 -13.14 37.61
N ASN A 196 13.38 -11.90 37.16
CA ASN A 196 14.14 -10.75 37.62
C ASN A 196 13.50 -10.05 38.84
N HIS A 197 12.37 -10.56 39.32
CA HIS A 197 11.62 -10.01 40.44
C HIS A 197 11.23 -8.52 40.24
N THR A 198 10.79 -8.20 39.02
CA THR A 198 10.36 -6.85 38.67
C THR A 198 8.87 -6.80 38.31
N ILE A 199 8.27 -5.64 38.53
CA ILE A 199 6.92 -5.31 38.12
C ILE A 199 6.93 -4.06 37.24
N ASP A 200 6.14 -4.06 36.16
CA ASP A 200 5.90 -2.87 35.36
C ASP A 200 4.60 -2.21 35.85
N VAL A 201 4.64 -0.92 36.06
CA VAL A 201 3.54 -0.18 36.71
C VAL A 201 3.12 1.00 35.85
N LYS A 202 1.81 1.12 35.60
CA LYS A 202 1.18 2.30 35.03
C LYS A 202 0.67 3.17 36.18
N ILE A 203 1.13 4.42 36.24
CA ILE A 203 0.69 5.38 37.24
C ILE A 203 -0.71 5.83 36.87
N THR A 204 -1.68 5.66 37.78
CA THR A 204 -3.07 5.98 37.53
C THR A 204 -3.53 7.24 38.23
N ASP A 205 -2.97 7.53 39.41
CA ASP A 205 -3.49 8.59 40.26
C ASP A 205 -2.44 9.14 41.23
N LYS A 206 -2.57 10.41 41.53
CA LYS A 206 -1.82 11.16 42.56
C LYS A 206 -2.83 11.73 43.53
N VAL A 207 -2.84 11.24 44.74
CA VAL A 207 -3.87 11.57 45.73
C VAL A 207 -3.23 12.23 46.95
N SER A 208 -3.72 13.42 47.29
CA SER A 208 -3.44 14.04 48.58
C SER A 208 -4.51 13.68 49.61
N THR A 209 -4.10 13.30 50.82
CA THR A 209 -5.00 12.89 51.88
C THR A 209 -5.61 14.07 52.66
N SER A 210 -5.02 15.25 52.54
CA SER A 210 -5.56 16.46 53.20
C SER A 210 -5.29 17.70 52.39
N ASN A 211 -6.21 18.67 52.40
CA ASN A 211 -5.92 20.01 51.97
C ASN A 211 -5.56 20.92 53.19
N VAL A 212 -4.80 21.95 52.92
CA VAL A 212 -4.20 22.81 53.95
C VAL A 212 -5.22 23.64 54.71
N SER A 213 -6.35 24.00 54.14
CA SER A 213 -7.27 25.00 54.74
C SER A 213 -8.44 24.38 55.47
N THR A 214 -8.83 23.16 55.19
CA THR A 214 -10.06 22.58 55.75
C THR A 214 -9.92 21.14 56.25
N GLY A 215 -8.75 20.51 56.14
CA GLY A 215 -8.56 19.07 56.42
C GLY A 215 -9.36 18.14 55.53
N ALA A 216 -9.92 18.66 54.44
CA ALA A 216 -10.70 17.87 53.53
C ALA A 216 -9.79 17.04 52.62
N THR A 217 -10.26 15.88 52.23
CA THR A 217 -9.52 14.94 51.36
C THR A 217 -9.58 15.39 49.91
N TYR A 218 -8.44 15.51 49.30
CA TYR A 218 -8.31 15.81 47.87
C TYR A 218 -8.44 14.55 47.02
N LYS A 219 -8.99 14.72 45.80
CA LYS A 219 -9.07 13.67 44.77
C LYS A 219 -8.85 14.21 43.40
N GLN A 220 -8.21 13.42 42.59
CA GLN A 220 -8.08 13.74 41.19
C GLN A 220 -9.46 13.75 40.48
N GLY A 221 -9.74 14.80 39.76
CA GLY A 221 -11.02 14.97 39.03
C GLY A 221 -12.21 15.46 39.88
N SER A 222 -12.05 15.76 41.18
CA SER A 222 -13.08 16.48 41.94
C SER A 222 -13.05 17.97 41.63
N THR A 223 -14.24 18.50 41.29
CA THR A 223 -14.35 19.94 41.00
C THR A 223 -14.30 20.77 42.26
N SER A 224 -13.60 21.85 42.18
CA SER A 224 -13.81 23.10 42.93
C SER A 224 -13.94 23.01 44.45
N ALA A 225 -13.03 23.24 45.18
CA ALA A 225 -12.76 23.73 46.53
C ALA A 225 -11.41 23.25 47.07
N PHE A 226 -10.66 22.56 46.22
CA PHE A 226 -9.31 22.13 46.56
C PHE A 226 -8.30 22.95 45.80
N ILE A 227 -7.37 23.50 46.52
CA ILE A 227 -6.10 23.90 45.92
C ILE A 227 -5.44 22.58 45.55
N ALA A 228 -5.35 22.29 44.24
CA ALA A 228 -4.67 21.10 43.77
C ALA A 228 -3.24 21.15 44.32
N PRO A 229 -2.78 20.17 45.09
CA PRO A 229 -1.39 20.14 45.53
C PRO A 229 -0.49 20.03 44.28
N VAL A 230 0.49 20.91 44.20
CA VAL A 230 1.52 20.80 43.21
C VAL A 230 2.45 19.64 43.61
N VAL A 231 2.33 18.53 42.93
CA VAL A 231 3.27 17.43 43.12
C VAL A 231 4.54 17.81 42.41
N THR A 232 5.66 17.86 43.15
CA THR A 232 6.97 18.08 42.54
C THR A 232 7.26 16.97 41.52
N THR A 233 8.13 17.23 40.56
CA THR A 233 8.51 16.23 39.54
C THR A 233 9.00 14.91 40.15
N GLU A 234 9.69 14.97 41.27
CA GLU A 234 10.13 13.78 42.03
C GLU A 234 8.96 12.97 42.63
N ALA A 235 7.91 13.63 43.07
CA ALA A 235 6.72 12.96 43.57
C ALA A 235 5.75 12.45 42.45
N SER A 236 6.12 12.58 41.19
CA SER A 236 5.33 12.09 40.08
C SER A 236 5.57 10.60 39.81
N TYR A 237 6.61 10.02 40.40
CA TYR A 237 7.05 8.66 40.21
C TYR A 237 7.30 7.93 41.51
N PHE A 238 7.18 6.59 41.52
CA PHE A 238 7.60 5.76 42.66
C PHE A 238 9.09 5.92 42.90
N ILE A 239 9.48 6.07 44.18
CA ILE A 239 10.86 6.37 44.58
C ILE A 239 11.43 5.29 45.49
N SER A 240 12.74 5.08 45.41
CA SER A 240 13.46 4.05 46.15
C SER A 240 13.56 4.27 47.67
N THR A 241 13.41 5.52 48.12
CA THR A 241 13.60 5.86 49.53
C THR A 241 12.32 5.67 50.36
N VAL A 242 11.21 5.34 49.74
CA VAL A 242 9.92 5.18 50.44
C VAL A 242 9.37 3.78 50.18
N THR A 243 8.88 3.14 51.23
CA THR A 243 8.27 1.80 51.15
C THR A 243 6.96 1.88 50.37
N GLY A 244 6.85 1.06 49.31
CA GLY A 244 5.62 0.86 48.59
C GLY A 244 4.88 -0.41 49.02
N VAL A 245 3.60 -0.50 48.69
CA VAL A 245 2.75 -1.64 49.03
C VAL A 245 2.05 -2.14 47.77
N ILE A 246 2.19 -3.44 47.51
CA ILE A 246 1.36 -4.18 46.54
C ILE A 246 0.18 -4.73 47.32
N ASN A 247 -1.01 -4.41 46.89
CA ASN A 247 -2.24 -4.93 47.50
C ASN A 247 -2.52 -6.32 46.91
N GLU A 248 -2.04 -7.37 47.58
CA GLU A 248 -2.08 -8.78 47.08
C GLU A 248 -3.49 -9.38 47.06
N SER A 249 -4.41 -8.86 47.86
CA SER A 249 -5.79 -9.30 47.79
C SER A 249 -6.75 -8.13 47.81
N PHE A 250 -7.69 -8.21 46.92
CA PHE A 250 -8.87 -7.38 46.90
C PHE A 250 -9.96 -8.00 47.77
N ASP A 251 -9.65 -8.31 49.02
CA ASP A 251 -10.64 -8.79 50.00
C ASP A 251 -11.80 -7.83 50.16
N ALA A 252 -11.65 -6.72 49.58
CA ALA A 252 -12.60 -5.65 49.51
C ALA A 252 -13.16 -5.41 48.10
N SER A 253 -13.25 -6.42 47.23
CA SER A 253 -14.10 -6.27 46.07
C SER A 253 -15.57 -6.24 46.50
N ILE A 254 -16.18 -5.12 46.32
CA ILE A 254 -17.56 -4.84 46.62
C ILE A 254 -18.36 -5.06 45.37
N SER A 255 -19.22 -6.08 45.31
CA SER A 255 -20.01 -6.40 44.11
C SER A 255 -21.46 -5.91 44.20
N GLY A 256 -22.09 -5.76 43.04
CA GLY A 256 -23.50 -5.38 42.93
C GLY A 256 -23.74 -3.87 43.04
N ILE A 257 -22.76 -3.07 42.70
CA ILE A 257 -22.82 -1.61 42.81
C ILE A 257 -23.02 -0.98 41.43
N ALA A 258 -23.84 0.06 41.40
CA ALA A 258 -23.87 1.00 40.29
C ALA A 258 -22.67 1.94 40.38
N THR A 259 -21.63 1.65 39.63
CA THR A 259 -20.32 2.31 39.76
C THR A 259 -20.27 3.72 39.18
N ALA A 260 -21.30 4.13 38.41
CA ALA A 260 -21.33 5.40 37.68
C ALA A 260 -21.11 6.67 38.55
N ASN A 261 -21.43 6.61 39.82
CA ASN A 261 -21.31 7.75 40.74
C ASN A 261 -20.11 7.65 41.68
N ILE A 262 -19.25 6.65 41.51
CA ILE A 262 -18.08 6.42 42.33
C ILE A 262 -16.84 6.77 41.51
N GLN A 263 -15.85 7.38 42.12
CA GLN A 263 -14.59 7.74 41.46
C GLN A 263 -13.39 7.18 42.24
N LEU A 264 -12.30 7.02 41.53
CA LEU A 264 -11.01 6.68 42.12
C LEU A 264 -10.68 7.72 43.18
N GLY A 265 -10.20 7.24 44.36
CA GLY A 265 -9.90 8.07 45.52
C GLY A 265 -11.13 8.40 46.38
N ASP A 266 -12.37 7.98 46.09
CA ASP A 266 -13.48 8.15 47.02
C ASP A 266 -13.20 7.48 48.34
N VAL A 267 -13.44 8.21 49.47
CA VAL A 267 -13.26 7.66 50.80
C VAL A 267 -14.41 6.71 51.13
N VAL A 268 -14.04 5.50 51.44
CA VAL A 268 -14.99 4.43 51.80
C VAL A 268 -15.14 4.38 53.30
N SER A 269 -16.38 4.43 53.77
CA SER A 269 -16.73 4.22 55.16
C SER A 269 -17.91 3.28 55.31
N LYS A 270 -18.06 2.67 56.44
CA LYS A 270 -19.21 1.84 56.77
C LYS A 270 -20.35 2.74 57.23
N SER A 271 -21.54 2.53 56.67
CA SER A 271 -22.79 3.15 57.10
C SER A 271 -23.63 2.21 57.97
N ALA A 272 -23.65 0.90 57.63
CA ALA A 272 -24.32 -0.16 58.38
C ALA A 272 -23.68 -1.53 58.08
N GLY A 273 -23.86 -2.51 59.00
CA GLY A 273 -23.35 -3.88 58.83
C GLY A 273 -22.20 -4.23 59.76
N ALA A 274 -21.72 -5.46 59.67
CA ALA A 274 -20.71 -6.02 60.58
C ALA A 274 -19.26 -5.71 60.19
N SER A 275 -18.99 -5.32 58.97
CA SER A 275 -17.64 -5.08 58.46
C SER A 275 -16.94 -3.91 59.14
N VAL A 276 -15.64 -3.99 59.29
CA VAL A 276 -14.78 -2.89 59.78
C VAL A 276 -13.99 -2.31 58.62
N VAL A 277 -14.24 -1.05 58.30
CA VAL A 277 -13.52 -0.28 57.31
C VAL A 277 -12.50 0.61 58.02
N SER A 278 -11.23 0.46 57.71
CA SER A 278 -10.19 1.30 58.30
C SER A 278 -10.37 2.74 57.86
N THR A 279 -10.09 3.68 58.80
CA THR A 279 -10.16 5.11 58.48
C THR A 279 -9.28 5.49 57.32
N GLY A 280 -9.82 6.26 56.38
CA GLY A 280 -9.11 6.71 55.20
C GLY A 280 -8.95 5.63 54.14
N THR A 281 -9.76 4.56 54.16
CA THR A 281 -9.85 3.59 53.03
C THR A 281 -10.39 4.33 51.81
N THR A 282 -9.75 4.16 50.68
CA THR A 282 -10.10 4.85 49.41
C THR A 282 -10.28 3.89 48.26
N VAL A 283 -11.13 4.28 47.33
CA VAL A 283 -11.34 3.54 46.06
C VAL A 283 -10.09 3.68 45.21
N ILE A 284 -9.55 2.53 44.76
CA ILE A 284 -8.33 2.44 43.96
C ILE A 284 -8.57 1.73 42.62
N GLY A 285 -9.75 1.11 42.45
CA GLY A 285 -10.16 0.45 41.20
C GLY A 285 -11.69 0.45 41.09
N ILE A 286 -12.18 0.56 39.85
CA ILE A 286 -13.62 0.55 39.51
C ILE A 286 -13.81 -0.39 38.36
N GLY A 287 -14.53 -1.50 38.60
CA GLY A 287 -15.00 -2.42 37.56
C GLY A 287 -16.45 -2.15 37.18
N VAL A 288 -17.04 -2.97 36.35
CA VAL A 288 -18.43 -2.82 35.87
C VAL A 288 -19.43 -2.86 37.01
N SER A 289 -19.22 -3.74 37.98
CA SER A 289 -20.06 -3.89 39.18
C SER A 289 -19.26 -4.14 40.44
N THR A 290 -17.98 -3.83 40.44
CA THR A 290 -17.05 -4.09 41.53
C THR A 290 -16.17 -2.87 41.82
N ILE A 291 -15.76 -2.72 43.08
CA ILE A 291 -14.85 -1.68 43.50
C ILE A 291 -13.75 -2.32 44.34
N SER A 292 -12.52 -1.84 44.10
CA SER A 292 -11.36 -2.20 44.91
C SER A 292 -10.92 -1.04 45.77
N VAL A 293 -10.45 -1.34 46.98
CA VAL A 293 -10.03 -0.34 47.98
C VAL A 293 -8.58 -0.60 48.43
N ASP A 294 -7.90 0.45 48.89
CA ASP A 294 -6.48 0.44 49.27
C ASP A 294 -6.19 -0.24 50.64
N LYS A 295 -7.20 -0.47 51.44
CA LYS A 295 -7.07 -1.13 52.73
C LYS A 295 -8.08 -2.24 52.88
N ALA A 296 -7.64 -3.35 53.47
CA ALA A 296 -8.49 -4.50 53.66
C ALA A 296 -9.72 -4.13 54.54
N ILE A 297 -10.86 -4.69 54.18
CA ILE A 297 -12.08 -4.59 55.01
C ILE A 297 -12.11 -5.85 55.91
N SER A 298 -12.08 -5.65 57.20
CA SER A 298 -12.06 -6.78 58.18
C SER A 298 -13.40 -6.93 58.93
N GLY A 299 -13.47 -7.93 59.79
CA GLY A 299 -14.65 -8.13 60.68
C GLY A 299 -15.85 -8.80 59.99
N ILE A 300 -15.64 -9.44 58.85
CA ILE A 300 -16.65 -10.25 58.18
C ILE A 300 -16.48 -11.68 58.61
N SER A 301 -17.28 -12.11 59.54
CA SER A 301 -17.22 -13.50 60.05
C SER A 301 -17.93 -14.51 59.17
N THR A 302 -18.68 -14.07 58.17
CA THR A 302 -19.45 -14.94 57.27
C THR A 302 -19.44 -14.38 55.88
N ALA A 303 -18.95 -15.16 54.89
CA ALA A 303 -19.05 -14.79 53.51
C ALA A 303 -20.51 -14.51 53.12
N GLY A 304 -20.73 -13.34 52.57
CA GLY A 304 -22.07 -12.95 52.15
C GLY A 304 -22.84 -12.04 53.06
N ALA A 305 -22.26 -11.60 54.22
CA ALA A 305 -22.91 -10.60 55.07
C ALA A 305 -23.10 -9.29 54.30
N MET A 306 -24.29 -8.71 54.43
CA MET A 306 -24.62 -7.42 53.84
C MET A 306 -24.00 -6.29 54.66
N THR A 307 -23.25 -5.42 54.02
CA THR A 307 -22.71 -4.20 54.59
C THR A 307 -23.08 -3.03 53.70
N THR A 308 -23.48 -1.93 54.31
CA THR A 308 -23.75 -0.69 53.58
C THR A 308 -22.51 0.20 53.64
N PHE A 309 -21.96 0.49 52.50
CA PHE A 309 -20.79 1.37 52.33
C PHE A 309 -21.20 2.73 51.85
N LYS A 310 -20.55 3.73 52.36
CA LYS A 310 -20.68 5.14 51.97
C LYS A 310 -19.40 5.53 51.25
N PHE A 311 -19.54 6.02 50.04
CA PHE A 311 -18.47 6.57 49.22
C PHE A 311 -18.60 8.08 49.23
N ALA A 312 -17.60 8.77 49.73
CA ALA A 312 -17.64 10.20 49.90
C ALA A 312 -16.44 10.86 49.21
N ARG A 313 -16.69 11.95 48.52
CA ARG A 313 -15.68 12.87 48.02
C ARG A 313 -16.00 14.28 48.49
N ALA A 314 -14.95 15.07 48.66
CA ALA A 314 -15.13 16.44 49.06
C ALA A 314 -15.83 17.24 47.95
N GLY A 315 -16.75 18.08 48.33
CA GLY A 315 -17.54 18.92 47.41
C GLY A 315 -18.60 18.19 46.60
N ALA A 316 -18.81 16.88 46.81
CA ALA A 316 -19.87 16.11 46.18
C ALA A 316 -20.75 15.39 47.21
N SER A 317 -21.98 15.09 46.82
CA SER A 317 -22.88 14.27 47.63
C SER A 317 -22.33 12.85 47.75
N SER A 318 -22.33 12.33 48.98
CA SER A 318 -21.92 10.93 49.21
C SER A 318 -22.99 9.99 48.70
N VAL A 319 -22.52 8.88 48.06
CA VAL A 319 -23.39 7.80 47.64
C VAL A 319 -23.30 6.63 48.59
N THR A 320 -24.41 5.97 48.84
CA THR A 320 -24.50 4.87 49.81
C THR A 320 -25.09 3.65 49.13
N TYR A 321 -24.39 2.52 49.18
CA TYR A 321 -24.83 1.27 48.60
C TYR A 321 -24.82 0.13 49.60
N PRO A 322 -25.94 -0.59 49.80
CA PRO A 322 -25.95 -1.87 50.46
C PRO A 322 -25.34 -2.91 49.56
N VAL A 323 -24.25 -3.55 49.97
CA VAL A 323 -23.52 -4.51 49.14
C VAL A 323 -23.07 -5.70 49.94
N LYS A 324 -22.98 -6.80 49.24
CA LYS A 324 -22.40 -8.06 49.71
C LYS A 324 -20.92 -8.04 49.49
N VAL A 325 -20.13 -8.19 50.55
CA VAL A 325 -18.68 -8.37 50.41
C VAL A 325 -18.38 -9.75 49.88
N VAL A 326 -17.60 -9.80 48.80
CA VAL A 326 -17.43 -11.06 48.02
C VAL A 326 -16.32 -11.94 48.54
N THR A 327 -15.29 -11.40 49.20
CA THR A 327 -14.18 -12.14 49.73
C THR A 327 -13.78 -11.74 51.10
N THR A 328 -13.41 -12.73 51.96
CA THR A 328 -13.01 -12.58 53.35
C THR A 328 -11.56 -13.07 53.61
N ALA A 329 -10.76 -13.24 52.60
CA ALA A 329 -9.39 -13.67 52.78
C ALA A 329 -8.56 -12.55 53.43
N SER A 330 -7.74 -12.89 54.40
CA SER A 330 -6.83 -11.96 55.04
C SER A 330 -5.78 -11.49 54.03
N ALA A 331 -5.87 -10.24 53.62
CA ALA A 331 -4.91 -9.65 52.72
C ALA A 331 -3.55 -9.51 53.42
N THR A 332 -2.60 -10.17 52.93
CA THR A 332 -1.19 -9.88 53.17
C THR A 332 -0.73 -8.96 52.06
N ASN A 333 -0.77 -7.66 52.34
CA ASN A 333 -0.13 -6.68 51.46
C ASN A 333 1.35 -6.96 51.44
N LYS A 334 1.92 -7.06 50.22
CA LYS A 334 3.34 -7.14 50.02
C LYS A 334 3.96 -5.75 50.06
N THR A 335 4.86 -5.51 51.01
CA THR A 335 5.69 -4.31 50.99
C THR A 335 6.93 -4.46 50.13
N PHE A 336 7.32 -3.44 49.42
CA PHE A 336 8.54 -3.40 48.62
C PHE A 336 9.30 -2.10 48.85
N ASN A 337 10.64 -2.20 48.77
CA ASN A 337 11.50 -1.05 48.62
C ASN A 337 12.09 -1.11 47.22
N THR A 338 11.81 -0.11 46.40
CA THR A 338 12.40 -0.06 45.09
C THR A 338 13.87 0.27 45.18
N VAL A 339 14.74 -0.66 44.74
CA VAL A 339 16.19 -0.45 44.79
C VAL A 339 16.62 0.51 43.72
N THR A 340 16.03 0.46 42.53
CA THR A 340 16.22 1.37 41.41
C THR A 340 14.97 1.41 40.57
N PRO A 341 14.09 2.41 40.74
CA PRO A 341 12.99 2.60 39.80
C PRO A 341 13.58 3.09 38.48
N THR A 342 13.30 2.36 37.43
CA THR A 342 13.74 2.72 36.06
C THR A 342 12.54 3.13 35.24
N ASP A 343 12.78 4.01 34.26
CA ASP A 343 11.78 4.31 33.27
C ASP A 343 11.46 3.05 32.46
N TRP A 344 10.19 2.69 32.37
CA TRP A 344 9.77 1.49 31.66
C TRP A 344 10.11 1.57 30.17
N TYR A 345 9.84 2.74 29.53
CA TYR A 345 10.07 2.95 28.09
C TYR A 345 11.54 2.80 27.70
N ASP A 346 12.44 3.30 28.56
CA ASP A 346 13.89 3.24 28.34
C ASP A 346 14.43 1.82 28.25
N GLN A 347 13.73 0.86 28.82
CA GLN A 347 14.11 -0.55 28.83
C GLN A 347 13.53 -1.34 27.63
N GLN A 348 12.59 -0.75 26.89
CA GLN A 348 11.92 -1.47 25.82
C GLN A 348 12.76 -1.55 24.55
N THR A 349 12.78 -2.74 23.96
CA THR A 349 13.47 -3.03 22.70
C THR A 349 12.50 -3.42 21.61
N LEU A 350 12.95 -3.38 20.36
CA LEU A 350 12.17 -3.87 19.21
C LEU A 350 12.01 -5.40 19.18
N GLY A 351 12.67 -6.13 20.08
CA GLY A 351 12.60 -7.61 20.14
C GLY A 351 13.19 -8.30 18.91
N LEU A 352 14.26 -7.77 18.34
CA LEU A 352 14.94 -8.34 17.17
C LEU A 352 15.77 -9.55 17.56
N THR A 353 15.94 -10.49 16.63
CA THR A 353 16.61 -11.77 16.89
C THR A 353 18.12 -11.64 17.08
N ASN A 354 18.77 -10.81 16.23
CA ASN A 354 20.22 -10.72 16.17
C ASN A 354 20.79 -9.35 16.61
N SER A 355 19.94 -8.42 17.05
CA SER A 355 20.36 -7.09 17.46
C SER A 355 19.47 -6.56 18.57
N THR A 356 20.02 -5.66 19.38
CA THR A 356 19.27 -4.97 20.43
C THR A 356 19.09 -3.51 20.04
N VAL A 357 17.88 -3.14 19.64
CA VAL A 357 17.51 -1.76 19.31
C VAL A 357 16.46 -1.31 20.30
N TYR A 358 16.72 -0.22 21.01
CA TYR A 358 15.80 0.35 21.99
C TYR A 358 14.80 1.29 21.32
N TRP A 359 13.54 1.23 21.77
CA TRP A 359 12.49 2.11 21.29
C TRP A 359 12.84 3.60 21.44
N LYS A 360 13.48 4.00 22.53
CA LYS A 360 13.94 5.37 22.76
C LYS A 360 14.92 5.91 21.71
N SER A 361 15.59 5.02 20.95
CA SER A 361 16.44 5.43 19.81
C SER A 361 15.65 5.66 18.52
N ILE A 362 14.40 5.21 18.50
CA ILE A 362 13.52 5.33 17.33
C ILE A 362 12.58 6.51 17.44
N ALA A 363 11.94 6.69 18.61
CA ALA A 363 10.94 7.70 18.88
C ALA A 363 10.88 8.07 20.35
N GLU A 364 10.20 9.17 20.67
CA GLU A 364 9.79 9.53 22.02
C GLU A 364 8.69 8.60 22.52
N ARG A 365 8.43 8.58 23.83
CA ARG A 365 7.37 7.76 24.42
C ARG A 365 6.00 8.11 23.84
N PRO A 366 5.23 7.11 23.36
CA PRO A 366 3.83 7.36 22.99
C PRO A 366 3.01 7.73 24.24
N GLY A 367 2.07 8.62 24.05
CA GLY A 367 1.30 9.17 25.16
C GLY A 367 -0.17 9.36 24.81
N THR A 368 -0.62 10.59 24.94
CA THR A 368 -1.97 11.03 24.61
C THR A 368 -1.89 12.09 23.54
N SER A 369 -2.53 11.88 22.40
CA SER A 369 -2.58 12.87 21.34
C SER A 369 -3.35 14.11 21.76
N GLU A 370 -3.07 15.25 21.14
CA GLU A 370 -3.81 16.49 21.36
C GLU A 370 -5.30 16.31 21.11
N PHE A 371 -5.64 15.60 20.02
CA PHE A 371 -7.03 15.27 19.67
C PHE A 371 -7.76 14.52 20.78
N ALA A 372 -7.13 13.50 21.37
CA ALA A 372 -7.71 12.72 22.45
C ALA A 372 -7.77 13.55 23.75
N SER A 373 -6.73 14.33 24.03
CA SER A 373 -6.66 15.19 25.22
C SER A 373 -7.78 16.22 25.27
N GLU A 374 -8.08 16.89 24.16
CA GLU A 374 -9.21 17.82 24.03
C GLU A 374 -10.56 17.17 24.31
N ARG A 375 -10.67 15.86 24.10
CA ARG A 375 -11.87 15.04 24.32
C ARG A 375 -11.86 14.29 25.64
N SER A 376 -10.96 14.67 26.55
CA SER A 376 -10.76 13.96 27.83
C SER A 376 -10.40 12.48 27.64
N GLY A 377 -9.87 12.11 26.50
CA GLY A 377 -9.28 10.80 26.22
C GLY A 377 -7.86 10.71 26.72
N LYS A 378 -7.31 9.49 26.88
CA LYS A 378 -5.94 9.25 27.38
C LYS A 378 -5.34 8.00 26.75
N ASN A 379 -4.01 8.01 26.57
CA ASN A 379 -3.18 6.86 26.17
C ASN A 379 -3.58 6.28 24.80
N ASP A 380 -3.96 7.13 23.86
CA ASP A 380 -4.38 6.69 22.54
C ASP A 380 -3.21 6.48 21.56
N GLU A 381 -2.03 7.03 21.83
CA GLU A 381 -0.90 6.92 20.90
C GLU A 381 -0.30 5.51 20.89
N VAL A 382 0.13 5.11 19.71
CA VAL A 382 0.85 3.85 19.42
C VAL A 382 1.89 4.08 18.34
N HIS A 383 3.06 3.45 18.48
CA HIS A 383 4.09 3.44 17.44
C HIS A 383 4.13 2.06 16.79
N VAL A 384 4.26 2.05 15.48
CA VAL A 384 4.41 0.84 14.67
C VAL A 384 5.66 0.99 13.81
N VAL A 385 6.57 0.03 13.92
CA VAL A 385 7.83 0.02 13.16
C VAL A 385 7.96 -1.33 12.45
N VAL A 386 8.25 -1.30 11.17
CA VAL A 386 8.49 -2.50 10.36
C VAL A 386 9.98 -2.69 10.18
N VAL A 387 10.47 -3.86 10.52
CA VAL A 387 11.90 -4.19 10.52
C VAL A 387 12.15 -5.46 9.72
N ASP A 388 13.19 -5.46 8.92
CA ASP A 388 13.75 -6.66 8.30
C ASP A 388 14.69 -7.35 9.29
N ASP A 389 14.14 -8.27 10.12
CA ASP A 389 14.87 -8.87 11.22
C ASP A 389 15.99 -9.82 10.75
N THR A 390 15.79 -10.47 9.61
CA THR A 390 16.71 -11.47 9.06
C THR A 390 17.61 -10.94 7.94
N GLY A 391 17.23 -9.81 7.32
CA GLY A 391 17.90 -9.28 6.12
C GLY A 391 17.39 -9.92 4.83
N SER A 392 16.30 -10.68 4.87
CA SER A 392 15.75 -11.36 3.70
C SER A 392 15.10 -10.41 2.68
N VAL A 393 14.67 -9.23 3.12
CA VAL A 393 13.96 -8.24 2.29
C VAL A 393 14.89 -7.13 1.79
N THR A 394 15.75 -6.61 2.66
CA THR A 394 16.64 -5.46 2.34
C THR A 394 18.10 -5.85 2.15
N GLY A 395 18.46 -7.10 2.42
CA GLY A 395 19.85 -7.57 2.45
C GLY A 395 20.59 -7.24 3.73
N VAL A 396 19.99 -6.50 4.68
CA VAL A 396 20.62 -6.08 5.94
C VAL A 396 19.72 -6.44 7.13
N ALA A 397 20.18 -7.38 7.94
CA ALA A 397 19.45 -7.79 9.14
C ALA A 397 19.32 -6.64 10.15
N GLY A 398 18.13 -6.48 10.72
CA GLY A 398 17.80 -5.42 11.67
C GLY A 398 17.53 -4.05 11.05
N ASN A 399 17.46 -3.95 9.72
CA ASN A 399 17.15 -2.71 9.03
C ASN A 399 15.69 -2.29 9.27
N VAL A 400 15.50 -1.03 9.67
CA VAL A 400 14.17 -0.44 9.84
C VAL A 400 13.63 -0.01 8.49
N VAL A 401 12.61 -0.71 8.01
CA VAL A 401 12.00 -0.49 6.68
C VAL A 401 11.01 0.67 6.72
N GLU A 402 10.14 0.70 7.74
CA GLU A 402 9.12 1.74 7.89
C GLU A 402 8.99 2.17 9.36
N LYS A 403 8.69 3.46 9.57
CA LYS A 403 8.38 4.04 10.88
C LYS A 403 7.05 4.78 10.80
N HIS A 404 6.09 4.34 11.57
CA HIS A 404 4.79 4.98 11.72
C HIS A 404 4.60 5.34 13.19
N LEU A 405 4.83 6.60 13.51
CA LEU A 405 4.91 7.10 14.87
C LEU A 405 3.68 7.92 15.23
N SER A 406 3.35 7.93 16.54
CA SER A 406 2.23 8.70 17.11
C SER A 406 0.89 8.48 16.38
N LEU A 407 0.63 7.23 15.99
CA LEU A 407 -0.67 6.84 15.47
C LEU A 407 -1.68 6.73 16.62
N SER A 408 -2.95 6.92 16.33
CA SER A 408 -4.00 6.85 17.37
C SER A 408 -4.71 5.49 17.37
N LYS A 409 -4.99 4.97 18.55
CA LYS A 409 -5.92 3.84 18.78
C LYS A 409 -7.38 4.26 18.65
N ALA A 410 -7.67 5.56 18.71
CA ALA A 410 -9.01 6.10 18.52
C ALA A 410 -9.42 6.09 17.05
N LYS A 411 -10.59 5.52 16.75
CA LYS A 411 -11.12 5.42 15.39
C LYS A 411 -11.36 6.79 14.74
N ASP A 412 -11.69 7.79 15.55
CA ASP A 412 -11.90 9.17 15.14
C ASP A 412 -10.65 10.05 15.27
N GLY A 413 -9.48 9.45 15.60
CA GLY A 413 -8.22 10.16 15.83
C GLY A 413 -7.76 10.94 14.60
N LYS A 414 -7.33 12.20 14.81
CA LYS A 414 -6.87 13.13 13.77
C LYS A 414 -5.70 13.98 14.26
N VAL A 415 -4.78 14.31 13.36
CA VAL A 415 -3.75 15.35 13.59
C VAL A 415 -4.21 16.68 13.03
N SER A 416 -4.94 16.66 11.92
CA SER A 416 -5.55 17.84 11.30
C SER A 416 -6.97 17.51 10.83
N PRO A 417 -7.83 18.50 10.53
CA PRO A 417 -9.19 18.22 10.06
C PRO A 417 -9.29 17.26 8.86
N SER A 418 -8.23 17.18 8.04
CA SER A 418 -8.16 16.35 6.85
C SER A 418 -7.32 15.09 7.00
N GLU A 419 -6.61 14.92 8.12
CA GLU A 419 -5.64 13.83 8.31
C GLU A 419 -6.06 12.92 9.47
N ALA A 420 -6.68 11.80 9.11
CA ALA A 420 -7.01 10.74 10.06
C ALA A 420 -5.76 9.89 10.36
N VAL A 421 -5.49 9.68 11.65
CA VAL A 421 -4.34 8.93 12.17
C VAL A 421 -4.74 7.68 12.96
N TYR A 422 -5.97 7.21 12.80
CA TYR A 422 -6.31 5.89 13.30
C TYR A 422 -5.37 4.85 12.68
N TYR A 423 -4.60 4.16 13.52
CA TYR A 423 -3.46 3.35 13.10
C TYR A 423 -3.78 2.40 11.93
N LYS A 424 -4.94 1.77 11.96
CA LYS A 424 -5.38 0.80 10.97
C LYS A 424 -5.63 1.43 9.60
N ASP A 425 -6.42 2.50 9.56
CA ASP A 425 -6.75 3.20 8.33
C ASP A 425 -5.52 3.95 7.78
N TYR A 426 -4.67 4.44 8.67
CA TYR A 426 -3.41 5.07 8.29
C TYR A 426 -2.47 4.07 7.63
N LEU A 427 -2.20 2.92 8.27
CA LEU A 427 -1.32 1.89 7.73
C LEU A 427 -1.81 1.35 6.39
N SER A 428 -3.11 1.17 6.22
CA SER A 428 -3.66 0.66 4.96
C SER A 428 -3.36 1.57 3.76
N ARG A 429 -3.27 2.89 3.99
CA ARG A 429 -3.03 3.90 2.96
C ARG A 429 -1.56 4.25 2.80
N VAL A 430 -0.82 4.37 3.90
CA VAL A 430 0.53 4.95 3.92
C VAL A 430 1.61 3.87 3.90
N SER A 431 1.43 2.76 4.62
CA SER A 431 2.43 1.69 4.60
C SER A 431 2.54 1.05 3.21
N SER A 432 3.77 0.81 2.78
CA SER A 432 4.08 0.09 1.54
C SER A 432 4.16 -1.41 1.73
N ASN A 433 4.28 -1.90 2.99
CA ASN A 433 4.60 -3.28 3.28
C ASN A 433 3.53 -4.04 4.08
N ILE A 434 2.67 -3.37 4.87
CA ILE A 434 1.75 -4.04 5.78
C ILE A 434 0.32 -3.52 5.73
N TYR A 435 -0.61 -4.43 6.04
CA TYR A 435 -1.98 -4.15 6.47
C TYR A 435 -2.17 -4.55 7.94
N ALA A 436 -3.00 -3.81 8.66
CA ALA A 436 -3.43 -4.17 10.01
C ALA A 436 -4.80 -4.86 9.98
N GLY A 437 -4.93 -6.00 10.66
CA GLY A 437 -6.20 -6.69 10.88
C GLY A 437 -7.05 -6.03 11.97
N ALA A 438 -8.18 -6.64 12.30
CA ALA A 438 -8.87 -6.30 13.52
C ALA A 438 -8.05 -6.87 14.69
N PHE A 439 -7.58 -6.01 15.58
CA PHE A 439 -7.19 -6.51 16.89
C PHE A 439 -8.45 -7.11 17.50
N ASP A 440 -8.46 -8.41 17.63
CA ASP A 440 -9.51 -9.08 18.37
C ASP A 440 -9.46 -8.56 19.80
N ALA A 441 -10.56 -7.97 20.26
CA ALA A 441 -10.70 -7.51 21.64
C ALA A 441 -10.45 -8.64 22.68
N GLY A 442 -10.49 -9.91 22.21
CA GLY A 442 -10.17 -11.08 23.02
C GLY A 442 -8.71 -11.58 22.88
N THR A 443 -8.00 -11.17 21.83
CA THR A 443 -6.61 -11.62 21.54
C THR A 443 -5.59 -10.50 21.58
N ALA A 444 -5.97 -9.30 21.78
CA ALA A 444 -5.12 -8.31 22.40
C ALA A 444 -4.80 -8.85 23.81
N THR A 445 -4.03 -9.91 23.81
CA THR A 445 -3.72 -10.72 24.97
C THR A 445 -3.00 -9.94 26.06
N GLY A 446 -2.49 -8.77 25.72
CA GLY A 446 -2.09 -7.80 26.69
C GLY A 446 -3.23 -6.96 27.26
N LEU A 447 -4.34 -6.79 26.54
CA LEU A 447 -5.36 -5.79 26.89
C LEU A 447 -6.50 -6.33 27.71
N THR A 448 -6.97 -7.52 27.41
CA THR A 448 -8.14 -8.11 28.06
C THR A 448 -7.79 -9.16 29.09
N ALA A 449 -6.70 -9.91 28.94
CA ALA A 449 -6.28 -10.90 29.93
C ALA A 449 -5.76 -10.21 31.19
N THR A 450 -5.13 -9.06 31.07
CA THR A 450 -4.73 -8.24 32.20
C THR A 450 -5.90 -7.52 32.86
N ALA A 451 -6.89 -7.15 32.05
CA ALA A 451 -8.16 -6.64 32.52
C ALA A 451 -9.05 -7.74 33.14
N GLY A 452 -8.62 -8.99 33.10
CA GLY A 452 -9.30 -10.08 33.82
C GLY A 452 -9.36 -9.88 35.32
N SER A 453 -8.49 -9.05 35.87
CA SER A 453 -8.77 -8.46 37.17
C SER A 453 -9.65 -7.26 36.93
N THR A 454 -10.93 -7.46 37.00
CA THR A 454 -12.00 -6.48 36.92
C THR A 454 -11.83 -5.24 37.80
N ASN A 455 -10.78 -5.19 38.61
CA ASN A 455 -10.68 -4.27 39.74
C ASN A 455 -9.69 -3.11 39.48
N TRP A 456 -8.81 -3.23 38.52
CA TRP A 456 -7.77 -2.24 38.25
C TRP A 456 -7.72 -1.89 36.77
N THR A 457 -8.88 -1.72 36.18
CA THR A 457 -8.91 -1.11 34.85
C THR A 457 -8.22 0.24 34.94
N LEU A 458 -7.41 0.55 33.94
CA LEU A 458 -6.74 1.86 33.81
C LEU A 458 -7.75 3.02 33.67
N GLY A 459 -8.78 3.03 34.50
CA GLY A 459 -9.78 4.10 34.60
C GLY A 459 -10.60 4.36 33.35
N GLY A 460 -10.45 3.53 32.31
CA GLY A 460 -11.17 3.73 31.08
C GLY A 460 -11.62 2.40 30.48
N THR A 461 -12.65 2.43 29.74
CA THR A 461 -13.38 1.28 29.20
C THR A 461 -13.29 1.21 27.70
N GLY A 462 -12.29 1.85 27.09
CA GLY A 462 -12.16 1.92 25.65
C GLY A 462 -11.12 0.96 25.11
N ASN A 463 -11.59 0.05 24.27
CA ASN A 463 -10.74 -0.78 23.44
C ASN A 463 -10.20 0.04 22.24
N VAL A 464 -9.15 -0.47 21.62
CA VAL A 464 -8.69 0.01 20.32
C VAL A 464 -9.88 0.07 19.34
N GLY A 465 -10.05 1.18 18.65
CA GLY A 465 -11.18 1.42 17.75
C GLY A 465 -12.40 2.09 18.37
N SER A 466 -12.37 2.39 19.67
CA SER A 466 -13.36 3.31 20.31
C SER A 466 -13.12 4.74 19.86
N ASN A 467 -14.13 5.62 19.97
CA ASN A 467 -13.93 7.06 19.77
C ASN A 467 -13.18 7.67 20.98
N ALA A 468 -12.46 8.76 20.77
CA ALA A 468 -11.60 9.37 21.79
C ALA A 468 -12.35 9.96 22.99
N GLN A 469 -13.63 10.34 22.83
CA GLN A 469 -14.40 11.09 23.83
C GLN A 469 -14.50 10.38 25.18
N GLY A 470 -13.79 10.87 26.17
CA GLY A 470 -13.83 10.38 27.56
C GLY A 470 -13.22 9.00 27.77
N VAL A 471 -12.47 8.47 26.78
CA VAL A 471 -11.94 7.11 26.78
C VAL A 471 -10.46 7.11 27.18
N THR A 472 -10.12 6.32 28.20
CA THR A 472 -8.73 5.93 28.47
C THR A 472 -8.46 4.63 27.75
N PHE A 473 -7.58 4.65 26.76
CA PHE A 473 -7.26 3.46 25.98
C PHE A 473 -6.38 2.50 26.78
N ALA A 474 -6.74 1.24 26.72
CA ALA A 474 -5.95 0.18 27.33
C ALA A 474 -4.59 0.02 26.60
N GLY A 475 -3.56 -0.35 27.35
CA GLY A 475 -2.21 -0.52 26.81
C GLY A 475 -2.05 -1.86 26.07
N ILE A 476 -1.37 -1.82 24.92
CA ILE A 476 -0.96 -3.01 24.16
C ILE A 476 0.38 -3.55 24.71
N GLY A 477 1.18 -2.65 25.27
CA GLY A 477 2.54 -2.95 25.69
C GLY A 477 3.51 -2.96 24.51
N VAL A 478 4.58 -3.76 24.65
CA VAL A 478 5.51 -4.07 23.57
C VAL A 478 5.11 -5.40 22.96
N SER A 479 4.83 -5.38 21.67
CA SER A 479 4.48 -6.58 20.94
C SER A 479 5.25 -6.64 19.63
N THR A 480 5.64 -7.85 19.24
CA THR A 480 6.32 -8.12 17.99
C THR A 480 5.58 -9.21 17.24
N TYR A 481 5.39 -8.97 15.95
CA TYR A 481 4.66 -9.86 15.05
C TYR A 481 5.56 -10.18 13.86
N THR A 482 5.96 -11.45 13.72
CA THR A 482 6.75 -11.89 12.56
C THR A 482 5.81 -12.38 11.48
N LEU A 483 5.95 -11.84 10.28
CA LEU A 483 5.14 -12.23 9.14
C LEU A 483 5.73 -13.48 8.50
N ALA A 484 4.91 -14.50 8.31
CA ALA A 484 5.30 -15.79 7.72
C ALA A 484 4.17 -16.39 6.87
N GLY A 485 4.48 -17.46 6.14
CA GLY A 485 3.46 -18.19 5.36
C GLY A 485 3.05 -17.53 4.06
N GLY A 486 3.77 -16.50 3.60
CA GLY A 486 3.58 -15.96 2.27
C GLY A 486 4.00 -16.96 1.19
N GLU A 487 3.20 -17.12 0.14
CA GLU A 487 3.46 -18.05 -0.96
C GLU A 487 3.37 -17.37 -2.32
N ASN A 488 4.29 -17.74 -3.22
CA ASN A 488 4.32 -17.29 -4.61
C ASN A 488 3.35 -18.11 -5.48
N TYR A 489 3.60 -18.17 -6.78
CA TYR A 489 2.76 -18.86 -7.78
C TYR A 489 2.87 -20.39 -7.71
N SER A 490 3.77 -20.93 -6.94
CA SER A 490 3.87 -22.36 -6.66
C SER A 490 4.24 -22.61 -5.19
N ALA A 491 3.89 -23.79 -4.67
CA ALA A 491 4.23 -24.20 -3.31
C ALA A 491 5.75 -24.34 -3.07
N THR A 492 6.54 -24.40 -4.13
CA THR A 492 8.02 -24.40 -4.08
C THR A 492 8.62 -23.01 -4.08
N GLY A 493 7.79 -21.98 -4.24
CA GLY A 493 8.22 -20.56 -4.26
C GLY A 493 8.48 -19.99 -5.66
N GLY A 494 8.25 -20.76 -6.72
CA GLY A 494 8.44 -20.32 -8.11
C GLY A 494 7.41 -19.31 -8.61
N TYR A 495 7.64 -18.78 -9.81
CA TYR A 495 6.81 -17.78 -10.48
C TYR A 495 6.04 -18.34 -11.68
N GLY A 496 5.88 -19.64 -11.78
CA GLY A 496 5.20 -20.33 -12.86
C GLY A 496 3.68 -20.12 -12.81
N ALA A 497 3.21 -18.94 -13.22
CA ALA A 497 1.78 -18.67 -13.36
C ALA A 497 1.18 -19.50 -14.51
N SER A 498 -0.06 -19.99 -14.34
CA SER A 498 -0.74 -20.71 -15.40
C SER A 498 -1.07 -19.78 -16.58
N LEU A 499 -1.17 -20.35 -17.78
CA LEU A 499 -1.58 -19.58 -18.96
C LEU A 499 -2.97 -18.93 -18.77
N GLY A 500 -3.88 -19.60 -18.05
CA GLY A 500 -5.22 -19.08 -17.72
C GLY A 500 -5.15 -17.82 -16.85
N ASP A 501 -4.31 -17.85 -15.82
CA ASP A 501 -4.13 -16.71 -14.91
C ASP A 501 -3.51 -15.49 -15.64
N ILE A 502 -2.53 -15.74 -16.52
CA ILE A 502 -1.92 -14.69 -17.34
C ILE A 502 -2.95 -14.09 -18.30
N ILE A 503 -3.75 -14.91 -18.97
CA ILE A 503 -4.82 -14.46 -19.87
C ILE A 503 -5.85 -13.63 -19.11
N SER A 504 -6.27 -14.08 -17.93
CA SER A 504 -7.21 -13.35 -17.07
C SER A 504 -6.65 -11.97 -16.65
N ALA A 505 -5.35 -11.90 -16.36
CA ALA A 505 -4.70 -10.63 -16.07
C ALA A 505 -4.69 -9.66 -17.26
N TYR A 506 -4.54 -10.15 -18.51
CA TYR A 506 -4.72 -9.31 -19.70
C TYR A 506 -6.17 -8.89 -19.94
N ASP A 507 -7.15 -9.68 -19.51
CA ASP A 507 -8.57 -9.32 -19.63
C ASP A 507 -8.96 -8.09 -18.78
N THR A 508 -8.18 -7.72 -17.78
CA THR A 508 -8.35 -6.45 -17.05
C THR A 508 -8.23 -5.23 -17.97
N PHE A 509 -7.51 -5.38 -19.09
CA PHE A 509 -7.40 -4.33 -20.12
C PHE A 509 -8.53 -4.35 -21.16
N ALA A 510 -9.51 -5.25 -21.06
CA ALA A 510 -10.58 -5.34 -22.07
C ALA A 510 -11.48 -4.10 -22.12
N ASN A 511 -11.65 -3.40 -21.00
CA ASN A 511 -12.48 -2.20 -20.94
C ASN A 511 -11.74 -0.96 -21.46
N GLN A 512 -12.05 -0.55 -22.69
CA GLN A 512 -11.47 0.63 -23.32
C GLN A 512 -11.86 1.94 -22.60
N ALA A 513 -13.03 1.99 -21.98
CA ALA A 513 -13.50 3.18 -21.27
C ALA A 513 -12.76 3.43 -19.95
N GLU A 514 -12.22 2.40 -19.34
CA GLU A 514 -11.52 2.46 -18.06
C GLU A 514 -10.02 2.72 -18.22
N TYR A 515 -9.38 2.01 -19.18
CA TYR A 515 -7.94 2.09 -19.38
C TYR A 515 -7.59 2.44 -20.82
N SER A 516 -6.96 3.60 -21.01
CA SER A 516 -6.34 3.95 -22.29
C SER A 516 -4.98 3.27 -22.41
N ILE A 517 -4.80 2.47 -23.45
CA ILE A 517 -3.55 1.79 -23.79
C ILE A 517 -3.31 1.85 -25.30
N ASN A 518 -2.04 1.88 -25.73
CA ASN A 518 -1.68 1.96 -27.14
C ASN A 518 -0.94 0.69 -27.61
N PHE A 519 -0.27 -0.01 -26.68
CA PHE A 519 0.47 -1.23 -26.97
C PHE A 519 0.15 -2.31 -25.97
N LEU A 520 -0.09 -3.53 -26.46
CA LEU A 520 -0.13 -4.75 -25.66
C LEU A 520 1.19 -5.49 -25.87
N ILE A 521 1.99 -5.60 -24.83
CA ILE A 521 3.29 -6.25 -24.82
C ILE A 521 3.09 -7.69 -24.36
N GLN A 522 3.49 -8.68 -25.19
CA GLN A 522 3.33 -10.08 -24.84
C GLN A 522 4.19 -10.50 -23.64
N GLY A 523 5.37 -9.88 -23.43
CA GLY A 523 6.39 -10.43 -22.57
C GLY A 523 6.93 -11.77 -23.14
N PRO A 524 7.31 -12.73 -22.29
CA PRO A 524 7.73 -14.05 -22.78
C PRO A 524 6.59 -14.79 -23.48
N SER A 525 6.96 -15.64 -24.41
CA SER A 525 6.05 -16.63 -24.94
C SER A 525 5.79 -17.68 -23.85
N SER A 526 4.58 -17.67 -23.30
CA SER A 526 4.20 -18.57 -22.20
C SER A 526 3.94 -19.98 -22.68
N GLY A 527 4.12 -20.95 -21.79
CA GLY A 527 3.76 -22.32 -21.99
C GLY A 527 4.93 -23.26 -22.33
N THR A 528 4.69 -24.54 -22.16
CA THR A 528 5.65 -25.64 -22.37
C THR A 528 5.69 -26.10 -23.83
N SER A 529 4.77 -25.59 -24.66
CA SER A 529 4.62 -25.96 -26.05
C SER A 529 4.38 -24.77 -26.98
N ASN A 530 4.70 -24.94 -28.27
CA ASN A 530 4.39 -23.94 -29.28
C ASN A 530 2.90 -23.58 -29.34
N ALA A 531 2.00 -24.55 -29.10
CA ALA A 531 0.56 -24.34 -29.10
C ALA A 531 0.07 -23.44 -27.95
N GLU A 532 0.64 -23.59 -26.76
CA GLU A 532 0.33 -22.72 -25.61
C GLU A 532 0.84 -21.30 -25.83
N ALA A 533 2.06 -21.16 -26.36
CA ALA A 533 2.61 -19.85 -26.73
C ALA A 533 1.75 -19.15 -27.80
N GLN A 534 1.27 -19.90 -28.79
CA GLN A 534 0.32 -19.40 -29.80
C GLN A 534 -1.04 -19.02 -29.19
N ALA A 535 -1.52 -19.75 -28.17
CA ALA A 535 -2.78 -19.41 -27.50
C ALA A 535 -2.70 -18.04 -26.80
N LYS A 536 -1.60 -17.73 -26.12
CA LYS A 536 -1.35 -16.39 -25.54
C LYS A 536 -1.34 -15.32 -26.64
N ALA A 537 -0.57 -15.56 -27.71
CA ALA A 537 -0.47 -14.62 -28.83
C ALA A 537 -1.84 -14.35 -29.49
N ARG A 538 -2.64 -15.39 -29.73
CA ARG A 538 -4.03 -15.25 -30.25
C ARG A 538 -4.88 -14.37 -29.36
N LYS A 539 -4.86 -14.62 -28.05
CA LYS A 539 -5.64 -13.83 -27.09
C LYS A 539 -5.29 -12.35 -27.14
N LEU A 540 -4.00 -12.01 -27.22
CA LEU A 540 -3.55 -10.61 -27.32
C LEU A 540 -3.98 -9.96 -28.64
N ILE A 541 -3.91 -10.71 -29.76
CA ILE A 541 -4.38 -10.24 -31.07
C ILE A 541 -5.89 -10.00 -31.05
N ASP A 542 -6.65 -10.92 -30.46
CA ASP A 542 -8.11 -10.81 -30.33
C ASP A 542 -8.49 -9.62 -29.44
N LEU A 543 -7.79 -9.42 -28.32
CA LEU A 543 -7.99 -8.29 -27.42
C LEU A 543 -7.72 -6.96 -28.14
N ALA A 544 -6.60 -6.83 -28.86
CA ALA A 544 -6.28 -5.63 -29.63
C ALA A 544 -7.29 -5.37 -30.75
N SER A 545 -7.73 -6.44 -31.44
CA SER A 545 -8.73 -6.37 -32.53
C SER A 545 -10.13 -5.99 -32.01
N THR A 546 -10.48 -6.38 -30.80
CA THR A 546 -11.74 -6.02 -30.13
C THR A 546 -11.71 -4.58 -29.66
N ARG A 547 -10.64 -4.17 -29.02
CA ARG A 547 -10.44 -2.79 -28.53
C ARG A 547 -10.34 -1.76 -29.66
N LYS A 548 -9.58 -2.07 -30.72
CA LYS A 548 -9.31 -1.20 -31.88
C LYS A 548 -8.53 0.09 -31.58
N ASP A 549 -8.01 0.26 -30.39
CA ASP A 549 -7.24 1.42 -29.96
C ASP A 549 -5.77 1.13 -29.66
N CYS A 550 -5.36 -0.14 -29.74
CA CYS A 550 -4.00 -0.56 -29.42
C CYS A 550 -3.44 -1.57 -30.43
N ILE A 551 -2.13 -1.82 -30.33
CA ILE A 551 -1.40 -2.79 -31.16
C ILE A 551 -0.75 -3.83 -30.24
N ALA A 552 -0.95 -5.12 -30.54
CA ALA A 552 -0.28 -6.23 -29.87
C ALA A 552 1.11 -6.48 -30.48
N CYS A 553 2.14 -6.45 -29.66
CA CYS A 553 3.52 -6.76 -30.04
C CYS A 553 3.86 -8.19 -29.62
N ILE A 554 4.18 -9.04 -30.58
CA ILE A 554 4.31 -10.49 -30.40
C ILE A 554 5.68 -10.97 -30.86
N SER A 555 6.38 -11.71 -29.99
CA SER A 555 7.63 -12.43 -30.28
C SER A 555 7.39 -13.93 -30.46
N PRO A 556 8.21 -14.64 -31.22
CA PRO A 556 8.07 -16.09 -31.44
C PRO A 556 8.37 -16.87 -30.15
N TRP A 557 8.03 -18.17 -30.16
CA TRP A 557 8.30 -19.08 -29.06
C TRP A 557 9.80 -19.21 -28.77
N ARG A 558 10.20 -19.03 -27.51
CA ARG A 558 11.61 -18.99 -27.08
C ARG A 558 12.42 -20.21 -27.55
N THR A 559 11.91 -21.40 -27.32
CA THR A 559 12.64 -22.66 -27.61
C THR A 559 12.84 -22.87 -29.09
N GLY A 560 12.04 -22.27 -29.96
CA GLY A 560 12.20 -22.31 -31.40
C GLY A 560 13.33 -21.41 -31.95
N VAL A 561 13.81 -20.45 -31.11
CA VAL A 561 14.79 -19.43 -31.53
C VAL A 561 16.08 -19.47 -30.70
N VAL A 562 15.97 -19.54 -29.38
CA VAL A 562 17.11 -19.47 -28.44
C VAL A 562 17.76 -20.86 -28.37
N ASN A 563 19.09 -20.90 -28.48
CA ASN A 563 19.90 -22.12 -28.45
C ASN A 563 19.64 -23.11 -29.61
N VAL A 564 19.04 -22.66 -30.68
CA VAL A 564 18.94 -23.46 -31.95
C VAL A 564 20.15 -23.16 -32.79
N SER A 565 20.88 -24.21 -33.20
CA SER A 565 22.18 -24.07 -33.88
C SER A 565 22.08 -23.72 -35.38
N SER A 566 20.98 -24.07 -36.03
CA SER A 566 20.76 -23.82 -37.46
C SER A 566 19.86 -22.58 -37.63
N SER A 567 20.36 -21.59 -38.39
CA SER A 567 19.59 -20.38 -38.69
C SER A 567 18.40 -20.66 -39.62
N ASP A 568 18.50 -21.71 -40.46
CA ASP A 568 17.38 -22.12 -41.31
C ASP A 568 16.28 -22.77 -40.50
N THR A 569 16.63 -23.61 -39.50
CA THR A 569 15.67 -24.17 -38.55
C THR A 569 15.03 -23.07 -37.70
N GLN A 570 15.80 -22.04 -37.26
CA GLN A 570 15.22 -20.87 -36.58
C GLN A 570 14.19 -20.18 -37.48
N THR A 571 14.50 -19.99 -38.78
CA THR A 571 13.60 -19.36 -39.75
C THR A 571 12.30 -20.15 -39.89
N GLU A 572 12.39 -21.47 -40.05
CA GLU A 572 11.22 -22.36 -40.15
C GLU A 572 10.38 -22.30 -38.87
N ASN A 573 10.97 -22.45 -37.69
CA ASN A 573 10.29 -22.40 -36.41
C ASN A 573 9.55 -21.07 -36.19
N ILE A 574 10.15 -19.94 -36.58
CA ILE A 574 9.52 -18.63 -36.49
C ILE A 574 8.32 -18.54 -37.41
N ILE A 575 8.43 -19.04 -38.65
CA ILE A 575 7.31 -19.08 -39.61
C ILE A 575 6.19 -19.98 -39.10
N ASP A 576 6.50 -21.17 -38.60
CA ASP A 576 5.53 -22.11 -38.03
C ASP A 576 4.80 -21.58 -36.79
N PHE A 577 5.45 -20.70 -36.03
CA PHE A 577 4.80 -20.00 -34.90
C PHE A 577 3.78 -18.99 -35.39
N PHE A 578 4.13 -18.15 -36.38
CA PHE A 578 3.29 -17.01 -36.77
C PHE A 578 2.24 -17.36 -37.86
N ASP A 579 2.48 -18.38 -38.68
CA ASP A 579 1.58 -18.72 -39.81
C ASP A 579 0.14 -19.06 -39.36
N PRO A 580 -0.10 -19.82 -38.25
CA PRO A 580 -1.44 -20.14 -37.76
C PRO A 580 -2.14 -18.99 -37.01
N LEU A 581 -1.46 -17.86 -36.74
CA LEU A 581 -2.05 -16.75 -35.99
C LEU A 581 -3.01 -15.94 -36.86
N PRO A 582 -4.07 -15.35 -36.23
CA PRO A 582 -5.06 -14.52 -36.91
C PRO A 582 -4.41 -13.40 -37.74
N SER A 583 -4.96 -13.17 -38.95
CA SER A 583 -4.58 -12.00 -39.74
C SER A 583 -5.21 -10.74 -39.16
N SER A 584 -4.39 -9.83 -38.60
CA SER A 584 -4.86 -8.58 -38.00
C SER A 584 -3.87 -7.44 -38.21
N SER A 585 -4.38 -6.28 -38.56
CA SER A 585 -3.58 -5.06 -38.61
C SER A 585 -3.29 -4.48 -37.21
N TYR A 586 -3.92 -5.01 -36.17
CA TYR A 586 -3.70 -4.65 -34.77
C TYR A 586 -2.62 -5.50 -34.09
N ALA A 587 -1.82 -6.21 -34.86
CA ALA A 587 -0.70 -6.99 -34.37
C ALA A 587 0.59 -6.64 -35.13
N VAL A 588 1.73 -6.80 -34.47
CA VAL A 588 3.08 -6.64 -35.03
C VAL A 588 3.94 -7.80 -34.54
N PHE A 589 4.63 -8.46 -35.46
CA PHE A 589 5.43 -9.63 -35.23
C PHE A 589 6.91 -9.33 -35.41
N ASP A 590 7.75 -9.71 -34.44
CA ASP A 590 9.22 -9.60 -34.52
C ASP A 590 9.88 -10.95 -34.80
N SER A 591 11.20 -10.93 -35.00
CA SER A 591 11.97 -12.13 -35.37
C SER A 591 12.68 -12.81 -34.21
N GLY A 592 12.47 -12.41 -32.95
CA GLY A 592 13.05 -13.20 -31.85
C GLY A 592 13.51 -12.48 -30.61
N TYR A 593 14.78 -12.70 -30.20
CA TYR A 593 15.30 -12.37 -28.87
C TYR A 593 16.61 -11.60 -28.98
N LYS A 594 16.75 -10.56 -28.14
CA LYS A 594 18.02 -9.87 -27.89
C LYS A 594 18.77 -10.47 -26.71
N TYR A 595 20.08 -10.42 -26.72
CA TYR A 595 20.95 -10.77 -25.60
C TYR A 595 21.40 -9.51 -24.91
N MET A 596 21.04 -9.33 -23.63
CA MET A 596 21.35 -8.15 -22.85
C MET A 596 21.83 -8.52 -21.45
N PHE A 597 22.47 -7.56 -20.79
CA PHE A 597 22.96 -7.73 -19.43
C PHE A 597 21.84 -7.46 -18.41
N ASP A 598 21.60 -8.44 -17.55
CA ASP A 598 20.76 -8.31 -16.37
C ASP A 598 21.61 -7.85 -15.19
N ARG A 599 21.53 -6.59 -14.86
CA ARG A 599 22.34 -5.97 -13.80
C ARG A 599 21.94 -6.41 -12.40
N PHE A 600 20.73 -6.92 -12.21
CA PHE A 600 20.20 -7.34 -10.90
C PHE A 600 20.77 -8.72 -10.51
N ASN A 601 20.85 -9.62 -11.49
CA ASN A 601 21.39 -10.98 -11.30
C ASN A 601 22.84 -11.14 -11.79
N ASN A 602 23.45 -10.06 -12.32
CA ASN A 602 24.82 -10.04 -12.85
C ASN A 602 25.06 -11.09 -13.94
N GLU A 603 24.08 -11.29 -14.82
CA GLU A 603 24.11 -12.26 -15.90
C GLU A 603 23.65 -11.69 -17.23
N PHE A 604 24.08 -12.34 -18.32
CA PHE A 604 23.55 -12.05 -19.65
C PHE A 604 22.39 -12.98 -19.98
N ARG A 605 21.28 -12.43 -20.47
CA ARG A 605 20.04 -13.16 -20.73
C ARG A 605 19.46 -12.84 -22.10
N TYR A 606 18.73 -13.82 -22.66
CA TYR A 606 17.91 -13.59 -23.85
C TYR A 606 16.53 -13.11 -23.46
N ILE A 607 16.13 -11.94 -23.99
CA ILE A 607 14.86 -11.26 -23.71
C ILE A 607 14.10 -11.10 -25.03
N PRO A 608 12.77 -11.33 -25.04
CA PRO A 608 11.96 -11.16 -26.25
C PRO A 608 11.92 -9.71 -26.71
N LEU A 609 11.83 -9.49 -28.03
CA LEU A 609 11.90 -8.15 -28.64
C LEU A 609 10.57 -7.38 -28.62
N ASN A 610 9.44 -8.01 -28.20
CA ASN A 610 8.12 -7.34 -28.20
C ASN A 610 8.07 -6.05 -27.37
N GLY A 611 8.80 -5.99 -26.25
CA GLY A 611 8.94 -4.76 -25.45
C GLY A 611 9.71 -3.68 -26.22
N ASP A 612 10.73 -4.06 -26.97
CA ASP A 612 11.48 -3.12 -27.82
C ASP A 612 10.66 -2.65 -29.01
N MET A 613 9.85 -3.53 -29.62
CA MET A 613 8.97 -3.17 -30.74
C MET A 613 7.97 -2.10 -30.31
N ALA A 614 7.30 -2.29 -29.18
CA ALA A 614 6.41 -1.30 -28.59
C ALA A 614 7.18 0.00 -28.24
N GLY A 615 8.37 -0.14 -27.65
CA GLY A 615 9.25 0.97 -27.27
C GLY A 615 9.72 1.80 -28.46
N LEU A 616 10.08 1.17 -29.57
CA LEU A 616 10.45 1.88 -30.81
C LEU A 616 9.30 2.70 -31.37
N MET A 617 8.08 2.15 -31.33
CA MET A 617 6.88 2.87 -31.73
C MET A 617 6.59 4.04 -30.79
N ALA A 618 6.73 3.87 -29.47
CA ALA A 618 6.58 4.93 -28.49
C ALA A 618 7.63 6.04 -28.68
N ARG A 619 8.92 5.68 -28.79
CA ARG A 619 10.01 6.63 -29.05
C ARG A 619 9.81 7.41 -30.36
N THR A 620 9.26 6.77 -31.38
CA THR A 620 8.96 7.43 -32.65
C THR A 620 7.88 8.50 -32.48
N SER A 621 6.86 8.24 -31.64
CA SER A 621 5.85 9.24 -31.30
C SER A 621 6.42 10.41 -30.51
N ILE A 622 7.31 10.13 -29.54
CA ILE A 622 7.95 11.17 -28.69
C ILE A 622 8.84 12.10 -29.54
N ASN A 623 9.69 11.51 -30.38
CA ASN A 623 10.70 12.27 -31.12
C ASN A 623 10.17 12.89 -32.42
N GLN A 624 9.12 12.31 -33.00
CA GLN A 624 8.51 12.76 -34.25
C GLN A 624 6.98 12.69 -34.14
N PHE A 625 6.35 11.76 -34.87
CA PHE A 625 4.90 11.53 -34.83
C PHE A 625 4.62 10.03 -35.00
N SER A 626 3.46 9.59 -34.49
CA SER A 626 3.04 8.18 -34.50
C SER A 626 2.96 7.55 -35.90
N TRP A 627 2.78 8.34 -36.94
CA TRP A 627 2.67 7.90 -38.32
C TRP A 627 4.02 7.78 -39.06
N PHE A 628 5.15 7.95 -38.38
CA PHE A 628 6.43 7.61 -38.96
C PHE A 628 6.75 6.13 -38.72
N SER A 629 7.43 5.51 -39.71
CA SER A 629 7.90 4.12 -39.55
C SER A 629 8.91 4.03 -38.41
N PRO A 630 8.76 3.09 -37.43
CA PRO A 630 9.74 2.88 -36.37
C PRO A 630 11.00 2.15 -36.83
N ALA A 631 11.05 1.67 -38.10
CA ALA A 631 12.13 0.86 -38.64
C ALA A 631 13.25 1.73 -39.25
N GLY A 632 14.38 1.09 -39.50
CA GLY A 632 15.52 1.65 -40.21
C GLY A 632 16.61 2.24 -39.31
N ALA A 633 17.74 2.63 -39.93
CA ALA A 633 18.95 3.05 -39.19
C ALA A 633 18.75 4.29 -38.31
N SER A 634 17.84 5.19 -38.69
CA SER A 634 17.60 6.45 -37.92
C SER A 634 16.70 6.29 -36.71
N ARG A 635 15.77 5.34 -36.70
CA ARG A 635 14.75 5.17 -35.65
C ARG A 635 14.68 3.80 -35.06
N GLY A 636 15.09 2.76 -35.79
CA GLY A 636 14.93 1.36 -35.43
C GLY A 636 16.02 0.78 -34.51
N ALA A 637 16.91 1.58 -33.93
CA ALA A 637 17.99 1.09 -33.06
C ALA A 637 17.44 0.50 -31.76
N ILE A 638 17.81 -0.75 -31.46
CA ILE A 638 17.42 -1.51 -30.28
C ILE A 638 18.32 -1.15 -29.10
N ASN A 639 17.72 -0.77 -27.98
CA ASN A 639 18.44 -0.40 -26.76
C ASN A 639 18.97 -1.65 -26.02
N GLY A 640 20.18 -1.53 -25.44
CA GLY A 640 20.75 -2.53 -24.53
C GLY A 640 21.09 -3.89 -25.14
N ALA A 641 20.93 -4.07 -26.44
CA ALA A 641 21.23 -5.33 -27.11
C ALA A 641 22.72 -5.49 -27.44
N VAL A 642 23.32 -6.58 -26.96
CA VAL A 642 24.73 -6.94 -27.26
C VAL A 642 24.80 -7.80 -28.55
N LYS A 643 23.91 -8.76 -28.68
CA LYS A 643 23.73 -9.62 -29.87
C LYS A 643 22.28 -10.08 -29.97
N LEU A 644 21.94 -10.69 -31.10
CA LEU A 644 20.66 -11.35 -31.34
C LEU A 644 20.79 -12.86 -31.15
N ALA A 645 19.71 -13.53 -30.74
CA ALA A 645 19.60 -14.99 -30.78
C ALA A 645 19.55 -15.52 -32.23
N PHE A 646 18.93 -14.75 -33.14
CA PHE A 646 18.80 -15.00 -34.54
C PHE A 646 19.07 -13.72 -35.32
N ASN A 647 20.09 -13.76 -36.21
CA ASN A 647 20.41 -12.65 -37.12
C ASN A 647 20.19 -13.12 -38.57
N PRO A 648 19.01 -12.81 -39.16
CA PRO A 648 18.64 -13.36 -40.46
C PRO A 648 19.51 -12.80 -41.61
N SER A 649 19.99 -13.69 -42.46
CA SER A 649 20.63 -13.38 -43.75
C SER A 649 19.64 -12.74 -44.73
N GLN A 650 20.10 -12.24 -45.88
CA GLN A 650 19.22 -11.69 -46.91
C GLN A 650 18.15 -12.71 -47.35
N SER A 651 18.56 -13.95 -47.67
CA SER A 651 17.67 -15.02 -48.11
C SER A 651 16.61 -15.37 -47.04
N GLN A 652 17.01 -15.39 -45.79
CA GLN A 652 16.09 -15.66 -44.69
C GLN A 652 15.10 -14.50 -44.48
N ARG A 653 15.54 -13.25 -44.66
CA ARG A 653 14.62 -12.08 -44.61
C ARG A 653 13.62 -12.13 -45.75
N ASP A 654 14.03 -12.58 -46.93
CA ASP A 654 13.15 -12.76 -48.09
C ASP A 654 12.07 -13.84 -47.85
N LEU A 655 12.30 -14.79 -46.94
CA LEU A 655 11.28 -15.75 -46.46
C LEU A 655 10.39 -15.20 -45.38
N LEU A 656 10.95 -14.47 -44.40
CA LEU A 656 10.23 -13.95 -43.22
C LEU A 656 9.30 -12.77 -43.57
N TYR A 657 9.80 -11.82 -44.38
CA TYR A 657 9.07 -10.56 -44.58
C TYR A 657 7.74 -10.75 -45.35
N PRO A 658 7.59 -11.64 -46.35
CA PRO A 658 6.29 -11.95 -46.93
C PRO A 658 5.30 -12.58 -45.95
N LYS A 659 5.80 -13.30 -44.95
CA LYS A 659 5.03 -13.92 -43.87
C LYS A 659 4.66 -12.95 -42.71
N ARG A 660 4.73 -11.64 -42.91
CA ARG A 660 4.35 -10.58 -41.96
C ARG A 660 5.30 -10.41 -40.79
N ILE A 661 6.47 -11.03 -40.80
CA ILE A 661 7.45 -11.00 -39.74
C ILE A 661 8.46 -9.89 -40.00
N ASN A 662 8.65 -9.00 -39.01
CA ASN A 662 9.59 -7.90 -39.10
C ASN A 662 10.98 -8.36 -38.62
N PRO A 663 11.98 -8.50 -39.51
CA PRO A 663 13.28 -8.94 -39.08
C PRO A 663 14.00 -7.85 -38.28
N VAL A 664 14.65 -8.25 -37.20
CA VAL A 664 15.62 -7.46 -36.46
C VAL A 664 17.00 -7.95 -36.82
N VAL A 665 17.87 -7.05 -37.27
CA VAL A 665 19.16 -7.42 -37.85
C VAL A 665 20.31 -6.62 -37.25
N PHE A 666 21.48 -7.21 -37.20
CA PHE A 666 22.73 -6.47 -36.99
C PHE A 666 23.21 -5.89 -38.31
N GLN A 667 23.33 -4.57 -38.38
CA GLN A 667 23.87 -3.87 -39.55
C GLN A 667 25.18 -3.17 -39.17
N PRO A 668 26.28 -3.47 -39.88
CA PRO A 668 27.55 -2.78 -39.66
C PRO A 668 27.39 -1.26 -39.80
N GLY A 669 27.84 -0.53 -38.79
CA GLY A 669 27.73 0.95 -38.71
C GLY A 669 26.45 1.48 -38.09
N SER A 670 25.37 0.69 -38.01
CA SER A 670 24.11 1.09 -37.39
C SER A 670 23.73 0.27 -36.16
N GLY A 671 24.47 -0.84 -35.91
CA GLY A 671 24.16 -1.74 -34.79
C GLY A 671 22.97 -2.67 -35.04
N ILE A 672 22.29 -3.03 -33.97
CA ILE A 672 21.08 -3.86 -33.99
C ILE A 672 19.86 -2.98 -34.25
N ILE A 673 19.17 -3.23 -35.36
CA ILE A 673 18.07 -2.39 -35.82
C ILE A 673 16.85 -3.22 -36.23
N LEU A 674 15.68 -2.65 -36.08
CA LEU A 674 14.45 -3.13 -36.69
C LEU A 674 14.49 -2.83 -38.20
N PHE A 675 14.33 -3.88 -39.02
CA PHE A 675 14.46 -3.80 -40.49
C PHE A 675 13.15 -4.20 -41.22
N GLY A 676 12.00 -3.90 -40.62
CA GLY A 676 10.69 -4.15 -41.19
C GLY A 676 9.61 -3.32 -40.50
N ASP A 677 8.53 -3.00 -41.21
CA ASP A 677 7.43 -2.19 -40.73
C ASP A 677 6.04 -2.72 -41.08
N LYS A 678 5.92 -4.05 -41.22
CA LYS A 678 4.65 -4.73 -41.48
C LYS A 678 3.82 -4.96 -40.21
N THR A 679 2.51 -4.86 -40.39
CA THR A 679 1.52 -5.38 -39.42
C THR A 679 1.30 -6.87 -39.62
N GLY A 680 0.58 -7.54 -38.68
CA GLY A 680 0.18 -8.95 -38.81
C GLY A 680 -0.92 -9.22 -39.85
N LEU A 681 -1.24 -8.26 -40.74
CA LEU A 681 -2.26 -8.38 -41.77
C LEU A 681 -1.72 -9.21 -42.96
N GLY A 682 -2.41 -10.30 -43.28
CA GLY A 682 -2.01 -11.24 -44.33
C GLY A 682 -2.45 -10.86 -45.75
N VAL A 683 -3.23 -9.82 -45.91
CA VAL A 683 -3.72 -9.32 -47.22
C VAL A 683 -3.13 -7.95 -47.54
N ALA A 684 -2.91 -7.70 -48.83
CA ALA A 684 -2.43 -6.37 -49.27
C ALA A 684 -3.49 -5.31 -49.00
N SER A 685 -3.15 -4.32 -48.15
CA SER A 685 -4.04 -3.23 -47.72
C SER A 685 -3.19 -2.00 -47.39
N ALA A 686 -3.86 -0.86 -47.20
CA ALA A 686 -3.23 0.32 -46.59
C ALA A 686 -2.75 0.03 -45.17
N PHE A 687 -3.45 -0.84 -44.46
CA PHE A 687 -3.19 -1.20 -43.05
C PHE A 687 -2.13 -2.31 -42.88
N ASP A 688 -1.48 -2.76 -43.93
CA ASP A 688 -0.39 -3.74 -43.89
C ASP A 688 0.91 -3.15 -43.34
N ARG A 689 0.93 -1.83 -43.04
CA ARG A 689 2.08 -1.07 -42.54
C ARG A 689 1.82 -0.49 -41.16
N ILE A 690 2.82 -0.58 -40.29
CA ILE A 690 2.77 -0.07 -38.93
C ILE A 690 2.48 1.43 -38.92
N ASN A 691 3.16 2.19 -39.76
CA ASN A 691 3.01 3.63 -39.82
C ASN A 691 1.57 4.07 -40.17
N VAL A 692 0.94 3.38 -41.12
CA VAL A 692 -0.45 3.69 -41.52
C VAL A 692 -1.44 3.27 -40.42
N ARG A 693 -1.28 2.08 -39.85
CA ARG A 693 -2.16 1.65 -38.75
C ARG A 693 -2.06 2.62 -37.55
N ARG A 694 -0.86 3.04 -37.20
CA ARG A 694 -0.66 4.00 -36.11
C ARG A 694 -1.23 5.41 -36.42
N LEU A 695 -1.10 5.85 -37.67
CA LEU A 695 -1.76 7.06 -38.13
C LEU A 695 -3.26 7.01 -37.85
N PHE A 696 -3.92 5.91 -38.27
CA PHE A 696 -5.37 5.79 -38.07
C PHE A 696 -5.74 5.70 -36.58
N LEU A 697 -5.01 4.93 -35.75
CA LEU A 697 -5.28 4.88 -34.31
C LEU A 697 -5.21 6.27 -33.66
N THR A 698 -4.21 7.06 -34.00
CA THR A 698 -4.06 8.43 -33.47
C THR A 698 -5.15 9.36 -33.98
N VAL A 699 -5.49 9.30 -35.25
CA VAL A 699 -6.54 10.12 -35.86
C VAL A 699 -7.92 9.72 -35.33
N GLU A 700 -8.24 8.43 -35.30
CA GLU A 700 -9.51 7.88 -34.79
C GLU A 700 -9.73 8.29 -33.32
N SER A 701 -8.75 8.08 -32.44
CA SER A 701 -8.88 8.43 -31.02
C SER A 701 -8.99 9.95 -30.78
N THR A 702 -8.33 10.76 -31.59
CA THR A 702 -8.41 12.22 -31.53
C THR A 702 -9.80 12.72 -31.95
N ILE A 703 -10.30 12.23 -33.09
CA ILE A 703 -11.60 12.61 -33.61
C ILE A 703 -12.74 12.07 -32.75
N GLU A 704 -12.62 10.84 -32.21
CA GLU A 704 -13.59 10.30 -31.28
C GLU A 704 -13.76 11.18 -30.04
N ARG A 705 -12.64 11.70 -29.49
CA ARG A 705 -12.69 12.64 -28.36
C ARG A 705 -13.41 13.93 -28.72
N ALA A 706 -13.15 14.47 -29.92
CA ALA A 706 -13.85 15.65 -30.42
C ALA A 706 -15.35 15.38 -30.67
N ALA A 707 -15.68 14.17 -31.15
CA ALA A 707 -17.07 13.76 -31.38
C ALA A 707 -17.83 13.56 -30.06
N ARG A 708 -17.17 13.06 -28.99
CA ARG A 708 -17.82 12.93 -27.68
C ARG A 708 -18.30 14.27 -27.11
N ALA A 709 -17.67 15.38 -27.48
CA ALA A 709 -18.08 16.70 -27.03
C ALA A 709 -19.40 17.19 -27.74
N GLN A 710 -19.81 16.51 -28.82
CA GLN A 710 -21.07 16.80 -29.52
C GLN A 710 -22.23 15.87 -29.08
N LEU A 711 -21.98 14.92 -28.17
CA LEU A 711 -23.05 14.05 -27.63
C LEU A 711 -24.07 14.90 -26.87
N PHE A 712 -25.34 14.61 -27.11
CA PHE A 712 -26.51 15.29 -26.53
C PHE A 712 -26.79 16.69 -27.09
N GLU A 713 -26.01 17.17 -28.09
CA GLU A 713 -26.31 18.35 -28.84
C GLU A 713 -27.32 18.03 -29.96
N PHE A 714 -27.97 19.10 -30.51
CA PHE A 714 -28.90 18.93 -31.63
C PHE A 714 -28.16 18.63 -32.94
N ASN A 715 -28.69 17.73 -33.77
CA ASN A 715 -28.14 17.51 -35.11
C ASN A 715 -28.61 18.58 -36.08
N ASP A 716 -28.07 19.78 -35.98
CA ASP A 716 -28.34 20.94 -36.83
C ASP A 716 -27.08 21.37 -37.61
N VAL A 717 -27.25 22.34 -38.49
CA VAL A 717 -26.16 22.89 -39.29
C VAL A 717 -25.06 23.49 -38.44
N ILE A 718 -25.39 24.03 -37.26
CA ILE A 718 -24.43 24.68 -36.36
C ILE A 718 -23.52 23.61 -35.72
N THR A 719 -24.09 22.54 -35.21
CA THR A 719 -23.33 21.44 -34.60
C THR A 719 -22.45 20.74 -35.63
N ARG A 720 -22.97 20.49 -36.84
CA ARG A 720 -22.15 19.91 -37.93
C ARG A 720 -21.00 20.83 -38.33
N SER A 721 -21.24 22.14 -38.42
CA SER A 721 -20.20 23.12 -38.69
C SER A 721 -19.15 23.20 -37.56
N ASN A 722 -19.58 23.16 -36.31
CA ASN A 722 -18.67 23.13 -35.15
C ASN A 722 -17.76 21.91 -35.19
N PHE A 723 -18.30 20.73 -35.48
CA PHE A 723 -17.51 19.52 -35.64
C PHE A 723 -16.48 19.63 -36.78
N LEU A 724 -16.89 20.13 -37.94
CA LEU A 724 -15.99 20.37 -39.08
C LEU A 724 -14.87 21.35 -38.72
N ASN A 725 -15.20 22.43 -38.00
CA ASN A 725 -14.23 23.43 -37.55
C ASN A 725 -13.19 22.91 -36.60
N ILE A 726 -13.44 21.76 -35.92
CA ILE A 726 -12.48 21.08 -35.09
C ILE A 726 -11.66 20.06 -35.89
N VAL A 727 -12.31 19.24 -36.71
CA VAL A 727 -11.70 18.11 -37.39
C VAL A 727 -10.83 18.54 -38.58
N GLU A 728 -11.27 19.47 -39.40
CA GLU A 728 -10.51 19.89 -40.58
C GLU A 728 -9.15 20.54 -40.24
N PRO A 729 -9.05 21.50 -39.29
CA PRO A 729 -7.76 22.05 -38.92
C PRO A 729 -6.80 20.99 -38.37
N PHE A 730 -7.30 19.99 -37.60
CA PHE A 730 -6.50 18.87 -37.12
C PHE A 730 -5.97 18.04 -38.29
N LEU A 731 -6.80 17.66 -39.26
CA LEU A 731 -6.35 16.88 -40.42
C LEU A 731 -5.39 17.68 -41.33
N ARG A 732 -5.56 19.02 -41.42
CA ARG A 732 -4.59 19.90 -42.09
C ARG A 732 -3.24 19.91 -41.38
N ASP A 733 -3.21 19.89 -40.06
CA ASP A 733 -1.98 19.76 -39.26
C ASP A 733 -1.30 18.40 -39.50
N VAL A 734 -2.07 17.31 -39.51
CA VAL A 734 -1.54 15.96 -39.84
C VAL A 734 -0.98 15.94 -41.28
N LYS A 735 -1.62 16.60 -42.23
CA LYS A 735 -1.12 16.76 -43.60
C LYS A 735 0.18 17.56 -43.65
N ALA A 736 0.25 18.67 -42.93
CA ALA A 736 1.45 19.51 -42.85
C ALA A 736 2.63 18.76 -42.22
N LYS A 737 2.34 17.86 -41.28
CA LYS A 737 3.29 16.94 -40.61
C LYS A 737 3.55 15.63 -41.39
N ARG A 738 3.19 15.55 -42.67
CA ARG A 738 3.46 14.46 -43.59
C ARG A 738 2.78 13.12 -43.21
N GLY A 739 1.69 13.13 -42.45
CA GLY A 739 0.92 11.92 -42.11
C GLY A 739 -0.01 11.49 -43.25
N ILE A 740 -0.63 12.43 -43.88
CA ILE A 740 -1.58 12.21 -44.99
C ILE A 740 -1.21 13.05 -46.22
N THR A 741 -1.56 12.53 -47.40
CA THR A 741 -1.37 13.24 -48.64
C THR A 741 -2.56 14.17 -48.89
N ASP A 742 -3.78 13.67 -48.66
CA ASP A 742 -5.01 14.40 -48.81
C ASP A 742 -6.14 13.85 -47.94
N PHE A 743 -7.17 14.66 -47.70
CA PHE A 743 -8.34 14.24 -46.92
C PHE A 743 -9.60 14.98 -47.40
N VAL A 744 -10.76 14.39 -47.15
CA VAL A 744 -12.06 14.97 -47.32
C VAL A 744 -12.92 14.61 -46.10
N VAL A 745 -13.63 15.58 -45.53
CA VAL A 745 -14.61 15.36 -44.45
C VAL A 745 -15.98 15.72 -44.98
N VAL A 746 -16.92 14.80 -44.91
CA VAL A 746 -18.32 15.00 -45.28
C VAL A 746 -19.15 14.93 -44.01
N CYS A 747 -19.76 16.04 -43.64
CA CYS A 747 -20.65 16.15 -42.49
C CYS A 747 -21.72 17.21 -42.78
N ASP A 748 -22.58 16.91 -43.73
CA ASP A 748 -23.62 17.81 -44.26
C ASP A 748 -24.96 17.05 -44.39
N GLU A 749 -25.89 17.62 -45.12
CA GLU A 749 -27.22 17.04 -45.34
C GLU A 749 -27.19 15.77 -46.22
N SER A 750 -26.10 15.51 -46.94
CA SER A 750 -26.01 14.34 -47.81
C SER A 750 -25.83 13.05 -46.99
N ASN A 751 -25.13 13.13 -45.85
CA ASN A 751 -24.93 12.01 -44.96
C ASN A 751 -25.68 12.11 -43.60
N ASN A 752 -26.38 13.23 -43.35
CA ASN A 752 -27.33 13.42 -42.25
C ASN A 752 -28.72 13.71 -42.82
N THR A 753 -29.33 12.69 -43.41
CA THR A 753 -30.70 12.77 -43.96
C THR A 753 -31.74 12.89 -42.83
N PRO A 754 -32.95 13.34 -43.11
CA PRO A 754 -34.00 13.42 -42.09
C PRO A 754 -34.23 12.11 -41.31
N ASP A 755 -34.12 10.96 -41.95
CA ASP A 755 -34.28 9.65 -41.32
C ASP A 755 -33.17 9.36 -40.30
N ILE A 756 -31.94 9.86 -40.55
CA ILE A 756 -30.81 9.73 -39.63
C ILE A 756 -30.99 10.68 -38.46
N ILE A 757 -31.46 11.90 -38.71
CA ILE A 757 -31.75 12.90 -37.67
C ILE A 757 -32.87 12.39 -36.76
N ASP A 758 -33.95 11.86 -37.34
CA ASP A 758 -35.11 11.30 -36.61
C ASP A 758 -34.74 10.07 -35.81
N SER A 759 -33.69 9.33 -36.21
CA SER A 759 -33.14 8.20 -35.42
C SER A 759 -32.10 8.63 -34.35
N ASN A 760 -31.99 9.93 -34.07
CA ASN A 760 -31.03 10.51 -33.09
C ASN A 760 -29.56 10.16 -33.39
N GLN A 761 -29.22 10.11 -34.70
CA GLN A 761 -27.86 9.80 -35.13
C GLN A 761 -27.20 11.02 -35.75
N PHE A 762 -25.89 11.14 -35.54
CA PHE A 762 -25.02 12.10 -36.20
C PHE A 762 -23.96 11.31 -36.99
N ARG A 763 -23.77 11.63 -38.27
CA ARG A 763 -22.80 10.97 -39.15
C ARG A 763 -21.82 11.95 -39.76
N ALA A 764 -20.53 11.57 -39.70
CA ALA A 764 -19.46 12.23 -40.37
C ALA A 764 -18.58 11.19 -41.10
N ASP A 765 -18.36 11.35 -42.37
CA ASP A 765 -17.53 10.47 -43.20
C ASP A 765 -16.18 11.13 -43.45
N ILE A 766 -15.10 10.49 -43.05
CA ILE A 766 -13.75 11.02 -43.12
C ILE A 766 -12.89 10.15 -44.06
N PHE A 767 -12.53 10.70 -45.20
CA PHE A 767 -11.72 10.03 -46.21
C PHE A 767 -10.28 10.51 -46.12
N ILE A 768 -9.32 9.57 -45.94
CA ILE A 768 -7.90 9.88 -45.73
C ILE A 768 -7.03 9.12 -46.71
N LYS A 769 -6.08 9.80 -47.34
CA LYS A 769 -5.04 9.22 -48.17
C LYS A 769 -3.72 9.20 -47.38
N PRO A 770 -3.31 8.05 -46.78
CA PRO A 770 -2.11 7.99 -45.94
C PRO A 770 -0.82 8.05 -46.79
N VAL A 771 0.25 8.58 -46.21
CA VAL A 771 1.59 8.50 -46.76
C VAL A 771 2.19 7.13 -46.44
N ARG A 772 2.82 6.48 -47.46
CA ARG A 772 3.48 5.18 -47.29
C ARG A 772 4.99 5.33 -47.11
N SER A 773 5.59 4.44 -46.28
CA SER A 773 7.04 4.32 -46.14
C SER A 773 7.70 3.74 -47.39
N ILE A 774 8.94 4.12 -47.65
CA ILE A 774 9.77 3.56 -48.72
C ILE A 774 10.43 2.28 -48.20
N ASN A 775 10.17 1.15 -48.86
CA ASN A 775 10.75 -0.15 -48.48
C ASN A 775 11.79 -0.64 -49.48
N PHE A 776 11.73 -0.17 -50.71
CA PHE A 776 12.65 -0.59 -51.77
C PHE A 776 13.21 0.64 -52.49
N ILE A 777 14.53 0.68 -52.61
CA ILE A 777 15.27 1.72 -53.35
C ILE A 777 16.05 1.05 -54.46
N GLY A 778 15.69 1.32 -55.74
CA GLY A 778 16.46 0.92 -56.88
C GLY A 778 17.50 1.99 -57.21
N LEU A 779 18.76 1.64 -57.24
CA LEU A 779 19.86 2.50 -57.66
C LEU A 779 20.52 1.91 -58.87
N THR A 780 20.51 2.65 -59.99
CA THR A 780 21.19 2.25 -61.22
C THR A 780 22.44 3.12 -61.41
N PHE A 781 23.58 2.50 -61.37
CA PHE A 781 24.86 3.18 -61.68
C PHE A 781 25.25 2.82 -63.10
N VAL A 782 25.39 3.81 -63.97
CA VAL A 782 25.84 3.63 -65.34
C VAL A 782 27.26 4.13 -65.49
N ALA A 783 28.19 3.23 -65.75
CA ALA A 783 29.56 3.62 -66.07
C ALA A 783 29.64 3.93 -67.57
N THR A 784 29.96 5.19 -67.90
CA THR A 784 30.11 5.63 -69.28
C THR A 784 31.57 5.72 -69.66
N ARG A 785 31.89 5.55 -71.04
CA ARG A 785 33.24 5.79 -71.55
C ARG A 785 33.56 7.27 -71.61
N THR A 786 34.82 7.59 -71.44
CA THR A 786 35.36 8.97 -71.56
C THR A 786 35.02 9.52 -72.95
N GLY A 787 34.17 10.61 -73.01
CA GLY A 787 33.76 11.26 -74.25
C GLY A 787 32.30 11.10 -74.67
N VAL A 788 31.48 10.35 -73.85
CA VAL A 788 30.01 10.29 -74.10
C VAL A 788 29.34 11.39 -73.24
N SER A 789 28.43 12.18 -73.87
CA SER A 789 27.69 13.19 -73.15
C SER A 789 26.63 12.54 -72.23
N PHE A 790 26.41 13.10 -71.01
CA PHE A 790 25.41 12.57 -70.06
C PHE A 790 23.98 12.61 -70.60
N GLU A 791 23.70 13.55 -71.53
CA GLU A 791 22.35 13.66 -72.16
C GLU A 791 22.03 12.44 -73.04
N GLU A 792 23.03 11.86 -73.70
CA GLU A 792 22.89 10.69 -74.53
C GLU A 792 22.69 9.38 -73.72
N VAL A 793 23.19 9.32 -72.56
CA VAL A 793 23.03 8.18 -71.62
C VAL A 793 21.69 8.19 -70.89
N VAL A 794 21.19 9.38 -70.52
CA VAL A 794 19.90 9.54 -69.82
C VAL A 794 18.70 9.22 -70.74
N GLY A 795 18.85 9.35 -72.00
CA GLY A 795 17.82 9.02 -73.00
C GLY A 795 17.64 7.53 -73.29
N ASN A 796 18.56 6.66 -72.81
CA ASN A 796 18.60 5.23 -73.09
C ASN A 796 18.51 4.31 -71.82
N VAL A 797 18.18 4.86 -70.65
CA VAL A 797 18.01 4.09 -69.38
C VAL A 797 16.54 3.95 -69.01
#